data_74a08667e944797e62fc0ad4d6fa82d8
#
_entry.id   74a08667e944797e62fc0ad4d6fa82d8
#
_cell.length_a   1.000
_cell.length_b   1.000
_cell.length_c   1.000
_cell.angle_alpha   90.00
_cell.angle_beta   90.00
_cell.angle_gamma   90.00
#
_symmetry.space_group_name_H-M   'P 1'
#
loop_
_entity.id
_entity.type
_entity.pdbx_description
1 polymer ?
#
loop_
_entity_poly.entity_id
_entity_poly.type
_entity_poly.pdbx_seq_one_letter_code
_entity_poly.pdbx_strand_id
1 'polypeptide(L)'
;MSQDEHIKNYNAPAAGWGALKSVTKSWLGSENAFKNLRAMLKTNQNGGFDCPGCAWGESPEDGMVKFCENGAKAVNWESTGRSVDPTFFSRYSVSALADQTDYWLEYQGRLTHPMRYDAATDHYVETSWDEAFALVARHLNGLDSPHQAEFYTSGRASNEAAYLYQLFVRAFGTNNFPDCSNMCHEASGVGMGETLGVGKGTVVFHDLEEADAIFVIGQNPGTNHPRMLEPLREAVKRGAQVVCFNPLKERGLERFQHPQHPFEMLSNGSEPTNTAYFRPALGGDMAVMRGIAKFLLTWEREAQAKGEPAVFDHAFIAEHTSGLDAYLAQVDATPWAHIVEQSGLSLAELELAARMYRRAERVVMCWAMGVTQHRHSVPTVQEIINLQLLRGNVGKPGAGLSPVRGHSNVQGDRTMGIDEQPPEWLLDALEQRFKFQVPRLHGHNAVLAIQAMEAKRAKVFIALGGNFAQATPDSPRTHDALRNCDLTVHIATKLNRSHLVTGRDALILPCLGRTEIDVQAEGPQGVTVEDTFSMVHISYGQLRPRSPLLRSEPSIIAGIAKATLGDQPIDWEWTVADYSRIRDLIADTIPGFEDFNARLQHPGGFHLSNPAAARQWHTATGKAQFTPSLLPQQLVNEAVLARGDKPDLVLQTLRSHDQYNTTLYGLDDRYRGVFGLREVIFANEQDIRRLGFEPGEKVDLVSLWEDDRERRVSGFTLVAYDIPSGQAAAYYPETNPLVPLESYGDRTFTPTSKFIAIKLEKARGSNRIPSATV
;
A
#
# COMPACT_ATOMS: atom_id res chain seq x y z
N MET A 1 15.92 23.65 21.55
CA MET A 1 16.37 22.26 21.74
C MET A 1 17.52 22.04 20.78
N SER A 2 18.63 21.49 21.22
CA SER A 2 19.80 21.21 20.35
C SER A 2 19.46 20.09 19.36
N GLN A 3 20.03 20.09 18.15
CA GLN A 3 19.80 19.06 17.12
C GLN A 3 20.07 17.63 17.62
N ASP A 4 20.94 17.46 18.60
CA ASP A 4 21.29 16.16 19.21
C ASP A 4 20.15 15.47 19.98
N GLU A 5 19.07 16.19 20.32
CA GLU A 5 17.93 15.59 21.02
C GLU A 5 17.00 14.79 20.09
N HIS A 6 16.99 15.10 18.79
CA HIS A 6 16.10 14.49 17.79
C HIS A 6 16.71 13.28 17.08
N ILE A 7 18.02 13.16 17.02
CA ILE A 7 18.72 12.08 16.29
C ILE A 7 19.53 11.25 17.31
N LYS A 8 19.20 9.98 17.43
CA LYS A 8 19.82 9.05 18.39
C LYS A 8 20.11 7.70 17.74
N ASN A 9 21.27 7.12 18.02
CA ASN A 9 21.56 5.76 17.59
C ASN A 9 20.61 4.75 18.24
N TYR A 10 19.95 3.93 17.41
CA TYR A 10 19.10 2.84 17.88
C TYR A 10 19.74 1.48 17.56
N ASN A 11 20.18 0.77 18.61
CA ASN A 11 20.88 -0.50 18.50
C ASN A 11 20.08 -1.70 19.02
N ALA A 12 18.87 -1.47 19.55
CA ALA A 12 18.01 -2.54 20.01
C ALA A 12 17.41 -3.32 18.81
N PRO A 13 17.02 -4.59 18.99
CA PRO A 13 16.34 -5.37 17.97
C PRO A 13 14.96 -4.78 17.61
N ALA A 14 14.39 -5.23 16.51
CA ALA A 14 13.01 -4.89 16.19
C ALA A 14 12.05 -5.52 17.22
N ALA A 15 10.91 -4.87 17.44
CA ALA A 15 9.89 -5.20 18.43
C ALA A 15 10.37 -5.17 19.89
N GLY A 16 10.33 -6.28 20.61
CA GLY A 16 10.82 -6.41 22.01
C GLY A 16 10.25 -5.38 22.98
N TRP A 17 11.09 -4.95 23.93
CA TRP A 17 10.73 -3.93 24.92
C TRP A 17 10.34 -2.59 24.29
N GLY A 18 10.93 -2.24 23.15
CA GLY A 18 10.58 -1.03 22.42
C GLY A 18 9.12 -1.03 21.97
N ALA A 19 8.65 -2.17 21.45
CA ALA A 19 7.26 -2.34 21.03
C ALA A 19 6.29 -2.27 22.22
N LEU A 20 6.59 -2.97 23.32
CA LEU A 20 5.74 -2.92 24.52
C LEU A 20 5.58 -1.51 25.07
N LYS A 21 6.69 -0.78 25.18
CA LYS A 21 6.69 0.62 25.63
C LYS A 21 5.86 1.51 24.70
N SER A 22 5.99 1.33 23.40
CA SER A 22 5.30 2.10 22.37
C SER A 22 3.79 1.81 22.37
N VAL A 23 3.40 0.52 22.47
CA VAL A 23 2.00 0.11 22.62
C VAL A 23 1.38 0.70 23.88
N THR A 24 2.09 0.62 25.02
CA THR A 24 1.62 1.18 26.29
C THR A 24 1.39 2.68 26.19
N LYS A 25 2.33 3.43 25.58
CA LYS A 25 2.17 4.88 25.33
C LYS A 25 0.92 5.16 24.49
N SER A 26 0.72 4.44 23.39
CA SER A 26 -0.45 4.59 22.51
C SER A 26 -1.75 4.24 23.23
N TRP A 27 -1.75 3.15 23.99
CA TRP A 27 -2.90 2.68 24.74
C TRP A 27 -3.35 3.68 25.82
N LEU A 28 -2.43 4.18 26.64
CA LEU A 28 -2.73 5.18 27.65
C LEU A 28 -3.16 6.53 27.03
N GLY A 29 -2.52 6.92 25.94
CA GLY A 29 -2.83 8.16 25.21
C GLY A 29 -4.16 8.14 24.42
N SER A 30 -4.82 6.99 24.31
CA SER A 30 -6.06 6.85 23.55
C SER A 30 -7.30 7.43 24.24
N GLU A 31 -7.22 7.79 25.52
CA GLU A 31 -8.33 8.25 26.38
C GLU A 31 -9.50 7.24 26.51
N ASN A 32 -9.25 5.98 26.16
CA ASN A 32 -10.26 4.89 26.18
C ASN A 32 -9.63 3.54 26.58
N ALA A 33 -8.64 3.57 27.48
CA ALA A 33 -7.74 2.45 27.75
C ALA A 33 -8.44 1.10 28.04
N PHE A 34 -9.45 1.07 28.90
CA PHE A 34 -10.14 -0.18 29.25
C PHE A 34 -10.87 -0.84 28.05
N LYS A 35 -11.57 -0.03 27.25
CA LYS A 35 -12.27 -0.55 26.09
C LYS A 35 -11.29 -0.99 25.01
N ASN A 36 -10.20 -0.23 24.86
CA ASN A 36 -9.16 -0.51 23.86
C ASN A 36 -8.40 -1.80 24.17
N LEU A 37 -8.12 -2.09 25.44
CA LEU A 37 -7.51 -3.38 25.82
C LEU A 37 -8.41 -4.55 25.41
N ARG A 38 -9.73 -4.44 25.65
CA ARG A 38 -10.68 -5.47 25.22
C ARG A 38 -10.73 -5.59 23.70
N ALA A 39 -10.73 -4.47 22.98
CA ALA A 39 -10.69 -4.47 21.52
C ALA A 39 -9.41 -5.11 20.97
N MET A 40 -8.23 -4.73 21.50
CA MET A 40 -6.96 -5.33 21.09
C MET A 40 -6.96 -6.87 21.24
N LEU A 41 -7.51 -7.41 22.35
CA LEU A 41 -7.61 -8.85 22.56
C LEU A 41 -8.62 -9.55 21.62
N LYS A 42 -9.44 -8.80 20.91
CA LYS A 42 -10.37 -9.29 19.89
C LYS A 42 -9.88 -9.08 18.45
N THR A 43 -8.73 -8.42 18.28
CA THR A 43 -8.12 -8.22 16.97
C THR A 43 -7.66 -9.56 16.39
N ASN A 44 -8.05 -9.86 15.16
CA ASN A 44 -7.73 -11.07 14.42
C ASN A 44 -8.19 -12.37 15.12
N GLN A 45 -9.20 -12.29 15.96
CA GLN A 45 -9.78 -13.44 16.66
C GLN A 45 -11.10 -13.85 16.05
N ASN A 46 -11.44 -15.13 16.13
CA ASN A 46 -12.77 -15.61 15.77
C ASN A 46 -13.87 -14.85 16.54
N GLY A 47 -14.85 -14.30 15.82
CA GLY A 47 -15.89 -13.44 16.38
C GLY A 47 -15.40 -12.07 16.85
N GLY A 48 -14.18 -11.71 16.49
CA GLY A 48 -13.59 -10.38 16.63
C GLY A 48 -13.57 -9.64 15.29
N PHE A 49 -12.55 -8.81 15.08
CA PHE A 49 -12.38 -8.02 13.85
C PHE A 49 -10.96 -8.11 13.35
N ASP A 50 -10.78 -8.04 12.02
CA ASP A 50 -9.48 -7.97 11.41
C ASP A 50 -8.81 -6.63 11.68
N CYS A 51 -7.50 -6.67 11.93
CA CYS A 51 -6.70 -5.49 12.17
C CYS A 51 -6.89 -4.47 11.03
N PRO A 52 -7.25 -3.20 11.34
CA PRO A 52 -7.41 -2.17 10.31
C PRO A 52 -6.08 -1.66 9.73
N GLY A 53 -4.97 -2.29 10.07
CA GLY A 53 -3.63 -1.94 9.62
C GLY A 53 -3.27 -2.49 8.24
N CYS A 54 -2.45 -3.54 8.20
CA CYS A 54 -1.94 -4.15 6.98
C CYS A 54 -2.73 -5.40 6.56
N ALA A 55 -2.44 -5.88 5.33
CA ALA A 55 -3.05 -7.08 4.77
C ALA A 55 -2.29 -8.39 5.11
N TRP A 56 -1.46 -8.40 6.14
CA TRP A 56 -0.75 -9.63 6.52
C TRP A 56 -1.71 -10.67 7.07
N GLY A 57 -1.66 -11.89 6.53
CA GLY A 57 -2.54 -12.98 6.90
C GLY A 57 -2.28 -13.55 8.32
N GLU A 58 -3.22 -14.38 8.75
CA GLU A 58 -3.21 -15.00 10.07
C GLU A 58 -2.69 -16.44 10.00
N SER A 59 -1.83 -16.81 10.96
CA SER A 59 -1.53 -18.22 11.19
C SER A 59 -2.69 -18.89 11.92
N PRO A 60 -3.13 -20.09 11.50
CA PRO A 60 -4.16 -20.85 12.22
C PRO A 60 -3.74 -21.21 13.67
N GLU A 61 -2.44 -21.31 13.92
CA GLU A 61 -1.86 -21.75 15.19
C GLU A 61 -1.60 -20.61 16.20
N ASP A 62 -1.94 -19.38 15.86
CA ASP A 62 -1.70 -18.19 16.69
C ASP A 62 -2.36 -18.27 18.07
N GLY A 63 -1.64 -17.75 19.08
CA GLY A 63 -2.10 -17.66 20.46
C GLY A 63 -3.21 -16.62 20.73
N MET A 64 -3.42 -16.30 22.00
CA MET A 64 -4.45 -15.34 22.44
C MET A 64 -4.21 -13.89 21.97
N VAL A 65 -2.97 -13.51 21.66
CA VAL A 65 -2.60 -12.15 21.22
C VAL A 65 -2.18 -12.22 19.76
N LYS A 66 -3.05 -11.77 18.87
CA LYS A 66 -2.89 -11.81 17.41
C LYS A 66 -2.66 -10.43 16.78
N PHE A 67 -2.07 -9.51 17.51
CA PHE A 67 -1.74 -8.17 16.99
C PHE A 67 -0.25 -7.85 17.19
N CYS A 68 0.31 -7.08 16.29
CA CYS A 68 1.64 -6.49 16.43
C CYS A 68 1.56 -5.07 17.04
N GLU A 69 2.69 -4.44 17.25
CA GLU A 69 2.79 -3.05 17.71
C GLU A 69 1.93 -2.10 16.84
N ASN A 70 2.07 -2.21 15.51
CA ASN A 70 1.34 -1.36 14.58
C ASN A 70 -0.17 -1.62 14.63
N GLY A 71 -0.59 -2.87 14.73
CA GLY A 71 -2.00 -3.25 14.90
C GLY A 71 -2.60 -2.70 16.18
N ALA A 72 -1.87 -2.80 17.30
CA ALA A 72 -2.32 -2.22 18.57
C ALA A 72 -2.50 -0.70 18.48
N LYS A 73 -1.56 -0.01 17.80
CA LYS A 73 -1.68 1.44 17.57
C LYS A 73 -2.85 1.77 16.64
N ALA A 74 -3.08 0.97 15.61
CA ALA A 74 -4.22 1.15 14.69
C ALA A 74 -5.56 1.05 15.44
N VAL A 75 -5.71 0.06 16.31
CA VAL A 75 -6.89 -0.10 17.17
C VAL A 75 -7.05 1.09 18.12
N ASN A 76 -6.00 1.48 18.83
CA ASN A 76 -6.02 2.61 19.77
C ASN A 76 -6.34 3.94 19.08
N TRP A 77 -5.87 4.11 17.85
CA TRP A 77 -6.08 5.30 17.03
C TRP A 77 -7.51 5.41 16.54
N GLU A 78 -8.09 4.31 16.07
CA GLU A 78 -9.46 4.26 15.60
C GLU A 78 -10.46 4.37 16.75
N SER A 79 -10.21 3.71 17.88
CA SER A 79 -11.09 3.66 19.05
C SER A 79 -10.78 4.73 20.11
N THR A 80 -10.17 5.85 19.72
CA THR A 80 -9.83 6.95 20.64
C THR A 80 -11.06 7.52 21.37
N GLY A 81 -10.84 8.03 22.59
CA GLY A 81 -11.84 8.77 23.36
C GLY A 81 -12.14 10.17 22.83
N ARG A 82 -11.31 10.71 21.93
CA ARG A 82 -11.45 12.06 21.36
C ARG A 82 -12.46 12.10 20.23
N SER A 83 -13.06 13.31 20.05
CA SER A 83 -14.07 13.54 19.01
C SER A 83 -13.85 14.86 18.30
N VAL A 84 -14.13 14.86 17.01
CA VAL A 84 -14.23 16.04 16.15
C VAL A 84 -15.73 16.20 15.85
N ASP A 85 -16.37 17.12 16.51
CA ASP A 85 -17.81 17.39 16.50
C ASP A 85 -18.13 18.80 15.93
N PRO A 86 -19.41 19.21 15.80
CA PRO A 86 -19.75 20.53 15.33
C PRO A 86 -19.14 21.65 16.17
N THR A 87 -18.93 21.45 17.48
CA THR A 87 -18.29 22.44 18.36
C THR A 87 -16.82 22.65 18.00
N PHE A 88 -16.12 21.57 17.61
CA PHE A 88 -14.76 21.67 17.08
C PHE A 88 -14.72 22.54 15.82
N PHE A 89 -15.57 22.26 14.85
CA PHE A 89 -15.62 23.01 13.59
C PHE A 89 -16.12 24.45 13.74
N SER A 90 -16.87 24.76 14.78
CA SER A 90 -17.23 26.15 15.08
C SER A 90 -16.07 27.00 15.62
N ARG A 91 -15.03 26.34 16.18
CA ARG A 91 -13.83 27.01 16.73
C ARG A 91 -12.73 27.21 15.70
N TYR A 92 -12.66 26.33 14.70
CA TYR A 92 -11.59 26.31 13.72
C TYR A 92 -12.15 26.44 12.31
N SER A 93 -11.78 27.49 11.60
CA SER A 93 -12.05 27.61 10.18
C SER A 93 -11.23 26.62 9.38
N VAL A 94 -11.65 26.31 8.16
CA VAL A 94 -10.90 25.41 7.24
C VAL A 94 -9.50 25.95 6.97
N SER A 95 -9.35 27.26 6.78
CA SER A 95 -8.04 27.90 6.60
C SER A 95 -7.15 27.76 7.84
N ALA A 96 -7.70 27.94 9.06
CA ALA A 96 -6.93 27.74 10.30
C ALA A 96 -6.52 26.27 10.52
N LEU A 97 -7.36 25.32 10.11
CA LEU A 97 -7.02 23.90 10.14
C LEU A 97 -5.97 23.54 9.09
N ALA A 98 -5.97 24.20 7.94
CA ALA A 98 -4.99 23.98 6.88
C ALA A 98 -3.55 24.32 7.31
N ASP A 99 -3.38 25.22 8.27
CA ASP A 99 -2.09 25.58 8.87
C ASP A 99 -1.57 24.53 9.87
N GLN A 100 -2.42 23.58 10.31
CA GLN A 100 -2.02 22.53 11.25
C GLN A 100 -1.27 21.40 10.53
N THR A 101 -0.43 20.66 11.30
CA THR A 101 0.24 19.47 10.80
C THR A 101 -0.74 18.31 10.61
N ASP A 102 -0.45 17.39 9.70
CA ASP A 102 -1.29 16.21 9.48
C ASP A 102 -1.36 15.33 10.75
N TYR A 103 -0.26 15.25 11.52
CA TYR A 103 -0.25 14.60 12.83
C TYR A 103 -1.27 15.23 13.79
N TRP A 104 -1.29 16.56 13.89
CA TRP A 104 -2.23 17.27 14.76
C TRP A 104 -3.68 17.02 14.33
N LEU A 105 -3.98 17.10 13.02
CA LEU A 105 -5.33 16.89 12.48
C LEU A 105 -5.86 15.51 12.87
N GLU A 106 -5.11 14.46 12.61
CA GLU A 106 -5.52 13.10 12.94
C GLU A 106 -5.65 12.86 14.45
N TYR A 107 -4.87 13.56 15.27
CA TYR A 107 -4.86 13.42 16.71
C TYR A 107 -6.10 14.01 17.39
N GLN A 108 -6.89 14.86 16.70
CA GLN A 108 -8.10 15.47 17.24
C GLN A 108 -9.22 14.45 17.53
N GLY A 109 -9.23 13.29 16.90
CA GLY A 109 -10.15 12.22 17.24
C GLY A 109 -11.08 11.79 16.08
N ARG A 110 -12.19 11.15 16.47
CA ARG A 110 -13.18 10.61 15.53
C ARG A 110 -14.15 11.70 15.07
N LEU A 111 -14.42 11.72 13.76
CA LEU A 111 -15.54 12.47 13.19
C LEU A 111 -16.85 11.90 13.73
N THR A 112 -17.84 12.73 14.01
CA THR A 112 -19.06 12.32 14.71
C THR A 112 -20.37 12.73 14.04
N HIS A 113 -20.35 13.74 13.18
CA HIS A 113 -21.52 14.33 12.51
C HIS A 113 -21.27 14.53 11.04
N PRO A 114 -22.28 14.38 10.16
CA PRO A 114 -22.19 14.86 8.80
C PRO A 114 -22.00 16.37 8.81
N MET A 115 -21.02 16.85 8.04
CA MET A 115 -20.66 18.26 8.01
C MET A 115 -20.62 18.75 6.56
N ARG A 116 -21.13 19.96 6.33
CA ARG A 116 -21.06 20.66 5.06
C ARG A 116 -20.20 21.91 5.18
N TYR A 117 -19.35 22.16 4.20
CA TYR A 117 -18.56 23.39 4.13
C TYR A 117 -19.44 24.59 3.78
N ASP A 118 -19.33 25.63 4.56
CA ASP A 118 -19.92 26.95 4.31
C ASP A 118 -18.81 27.94 3.91
N ALA A 119 -18.73 28.24 2.63
CA ALA A 119 -17.72 29.14 2.08
C ALA A 119 -17.85 30.59 2.59
N ALA A 120 -19.03 30.99 3.04
CA ALA A 120 -19.25 32.37 3.54
C ALA A 120 -18.57 32.60 4.90
N THR A 121 -18.49 31.53 5.72
CA THR A 121 -17.88 31.60 7.04
C THR A 121 -16.53 30.88 7.13
N ASP A 122 -16.13 30.16 6.07
CA ASP A 122 -14.95 29.28 6.04
C ASP A 122 -14.98 28.18 7.10
N HIS A 123 -16.18 27.69 7.46
CA HIS A 123 -16.34 26.65 8.47
C HIS A 123 -17.13 25.46 7.92
N TYR A 124 -16.91 24.28 8.53
CA TYR A 124 -17.82 23.19 8.39
C TYR A 124 -18.99 23.35 9.37
N VAL A 125 -20.21 23.26 8.86
CA VAL A 125 -21.47 23.32 9.61
C VAL A 125 -22.17 21.96 9.57
N GLU A 126 -22.90 21.64 10.63
CA GLU A 126 -23.65 20.39 10.71
C GLU A 126 -24.73 20.34 9.62
N THR A 127 -24.94 19.16 9.03
CA THR A 127 -26.00 18.89 8.08
C THR A 127 -26.65 17.53 8.42
N SER A 128 -27.87 17.31 7.98
CA SER A 128 -28.49 15.99 8.09
C SER A 128 -27.98 15.02 7.02
N TRP A 129 -28.15 13.71 7.25
CA TRP A 129 -27.83 12.70 6.25
C TRP A 129 -28.66 12.88 4.96
N ASP A 130 -29.93 13.19 5.08
CA ASP A 130 -30.83 13.38 3.93
C ASP A 130 -30.44 14.59 3.10
N GLU A 131 -30.08 15.71 3.74
CA GLU A 131 -29.56 16.89 3.06
C GLU A 131 -28.22 16.63 2.38
N ALA A 132 -27.33 15.88 3.03
CA ALA A 132 -26.05 15.47 2.47
C ALA A 132 -26.23 14.59 1.22
N PHE A 133 -27.08 13.56 1.31
CA PHE A 133 -27.36 12.69 0.16
C PHE A 133 -28.06 13.45 -0.98
N ALA A 134 -29.02 14.34 -0.67
CA ALA A 134 -29.66 15.18 -1.66
C ALA A 134 -28.67 16.14 -2.35
N LEU A 135 -27.66 16.65 -1.61
CA LEU A 135 -26.60 17.49 -2.19
C LEU A 135 -25.76 16.69 -3.19
N VAL A 136 -25.29 15.50 -2.80
CA VAL A 136 -24.52 14.62 -3.68
C VAL A 136 -25.31 14.26 -4.94
N ALA A 137 -26.56 13.81 -4.78
CA ALA A 137 -27.44 13.44 -5.90
C ALA A 137 -27.69 14.61 -6.87
N ARG A 138 -27.86 15.84 -6.33
CA ARG A 138 -28.04 17.03 -7.16
C ARG A 138 -26.83 17.34 -8.02
N HIS A 139 -25.60 17.22 -7.45
CA HIS A 139 -24.37 17.41 -8.21
C HIS A 139 -24.16 16.31 -9.25
N LEU A 140 -24.35 15.04 -8.89
CA LEU A 140 -24.17 13.92 -9.81
C LEU A 140 -25.19 13.97 -10.97
N ASN A 141 -26.47 14.19 -10.69
CA ASN A 141 -27.53 14.26 -11.69
C ASN A 141 -27.48 15.56 -12.52
N GLY A 142 -26.73 16.56 -12.07
CA GLY A 142 -26.50 17.81 -12.81
C GLY A 142 -25.32 17.77 -13.77
N LEU A 143 -24.58 16.65 -13.85
CA LEU A 143 -23.45 16.50 -14.77
C LEU A 143 -23.91 16.26 -16.20
N ASP A 144 -23.17 16.79 -17.18
CA ASP A 144 -23.41 16.55 -18.60
C ASP A 144 -23.07 15.08 -19.01
N SER A 145 -22.18 14.45 -18.23
CA SER A 145 -21.75 13.07 -18.44
C SER A 145 -21.33 12.44 -17.11
N PRO A 146 -21.63 11.15 -16.88
CA PRO A 146 -21.13 10.40 -15.72
C PRO A 146 -19.60 10.43 -15.58
N HIS A 147 -18.88 10.56 -16.69
CA HIS A 147 -17.41 10.65 -16.70
C HIS A 147 -16.85 11.96 -16.12
N GLN A 148 -17.69 12.90 -15.71
CA GLN A 148 -17.30 14.12 -14.99
C GLN A 148 -17.23 13.92 -13.47
N ALA A 149 -17.40 12.68 -12.99
CA ALA A 149 -17.25 12.33 -11.59
C ALA A 149 -16.11 11.33 -11.39
N GLU A 150 -15.37 11.47 -10.29
CA GLU A 150 -14.28 10.59 -9.85
C GLU A 150 -14.65 9.93 -8.52
N PHE A 151 -14.44 8.62 -8.42
CA PHE A 151 -14.86 7.80 -7.28
C PHE A 151 -13.66 7.08 -6.67
N TYR A 152 -12.97 7.75 -5.77
CA TYR A 152 -11.77 7.21 -5.12
C TYR A 152 -12.11 6.20 -4.03
N THR A 153 -11.31 5.11 -3.95
CA THR A 153 -11.41 4.10 -2.91
C THR A 153 -10.08 3.91 -2.18
N SER A 154 -10.14 3.92 -0.85
CA SER A 154 -9.02 3.55 0.02
C SER A 154 -8.92 2.03 0.11
N GLY A 155 -7.70 1.48 0.21
CA GLY A 155 -7.46 0.03 0.38
C GLY A 155 -7.87 -0.56 1.73
N ARG A 156 -8.80 0.08 2.47
CA ARG A 156 -9.35 -0.38 3.76
C ARG A 156 -10.85 -0.59 3.76
N ALA A 157 -11.54 -0.23 2.69
CA ALA A 157 -12.95 -0.52 2.56
C ALA A 157 -13.19 -2.04 2.69
N SER A 158 -14.33 -2.43 3.23
CA SER A 158 -14.69 -3.86 3.28
C SER A 158 -15.07 -4.37 1.89
N ASN A 159 -15.09 -5.69 1.71
CA ASN A 159 -15.56 -6.28 0.46
C ASN A 159 -17.00 -5.84 0.14
N GLU A 160 -17.86 -5.79 1.15
CA GLU A 160 -19.25 -5.35 1.01
C GLU A 160 -19.34 -3.87 0.58
N ALA A 161 -18.53 -3.01 1.20
CA ALA A 161 -18.48 -1.59 0.84
C ALA A 161 -17.91 -1.39 -0.57
N ALA A 162 -16.80 -2.06 -0.90
CA ALA A 162 -16.16 -1.98 -2.21
C ALA A 162 -17.10 -2.48 -3.32
N TYR A 163 -17.79 -3.62 -3.09
CA TYR A 163 -18.74 -4.15 -4.04
C TYR A 163 -19.93 -3.22 -4.29
N LEU A 164 -20.55 -2.70 -3.23
CA LEU A 164 -21.65 -1.74 -3.38
C LEU A 164 -21.20 -0.45 -4.07
N TYR A 165 -19.98 0.01 -3.76
CA TYR A 165 -19.45 1.22 -4.35
C TYR A 165 -19.22 1.07 -5.86
N GLN A 166 -18.59 -0.03 -6.31
CA GLN A 166 -18.42 -0.29 -7.71
C GLN A 166 -19.76 -0.50 -8.43
N LEU A 167 -20.73 -1.17 -7.77
CA LEU A 167 -22.06 -1.39 -8.33
C LEU A 167 -22.80 -0.07 -8.53
N PHE A 168 -22.76 0.84 -7.54
CA PHE A 168 -23.33 2.17 -7.64
C PHE A 168 -22.69 2.98 -8.78
N VAL A 169 -21.37 3.02 -8.85
CA VAL A 169 -20.65 3.86 -9.83
C VAL A 169 -20.88 3.36 -11.26
N ARG A 170 -20.93 2.05 -11.46
CA ARG A 170 -21.25 1.47 -12.77
C ARG A 170 -22.73 1.65 -13.17
N ALA A 171 -23.63 1.55 -12.21
CA ALA A 171 -25.04 1.89 -12.44
C ALA A 171 -25.23 3.39 -12.72
N PHE A 172 -24.38 4.26 -12.15
CA PHE A 172 -24.32 5.68 -12.49
C PHE A 172 -23.76 5.94 -13.89
N GLY A 173 -22.92 5.04 -14.44
CA GLY A 173 -22.49 5.05 -15.84
C GLY A 173 -21.02 5.38 -16.08
N THR A 174 -20.10 5.13 -15.12
CA THR A 174 -18.67 5.36 -15.31
C THR A 174 -17.81 4.26 -14.70
N ASN A 175 -16.55 4.14 -15.17
CA ASN A 175 -15.48 3.35 -14.58
C ASN A 175 -14.37 4.23 -13.96
N ASN A 176 -14.61 5.48 -13.66
CA ASN A 176 -13.63 6.36 -13.03
C ASN A 176 -13.39 5.97 -11.58
N PHE A 177 -12.47 5.03 -11.38
CA PHE A 177 -12.08 4.48 -10.08
C PHE A 177 -10.61 4.74 -9.78
N PRO A 178 -10.19 6.01 -9.53
CA PRO A 178 -8.90 6.21 -8.90
C PRO A 178 -8.86 5.46 -7.57
N ASP A 179 -7.83 4.65 -7.32
CA ASP A 179 -7.77 3.86 -6.11
C ASP A 179 -6.37 3.78 -5.47
N CYS A 180 -6.31 3.15 -4.31
CA CYS A 180 -5.07 2.93 -3.59
C CYS A 180 -4.10 2.01 -4.34
N SER A 181 -4.59 1.02 -5.11
CA SER A 181 -3.75 0.08 -5.87
C SER A 181 -2.95 0.78 -6.96
N ASN A 182 -3.52 1.80 -7.61
CA ASN A 182 -2.84 2.60 -8.63
C ASN A 182 -1.51 3.18 -8.10
N MET A 183 -1.45 3.53 -6.81
CA MET A 183 -0.27 4.11 -6.17
C MET A 183 0.62 3.08 -5.44
N CYS A 184 0.25 1.80 -5.45
CA CYS A 184 0.86 0.80 -4.59
C CYS A 184 1.39 -0.41 -5.39
N HIS A 185 0.51 -1.31 -5.81
CA HIS A 185 0.85 -2.62 -6.36
C HIS A 185 0.29 -2.88 -7.77
N GLU A 186 -0.05 -1.83 -8.52
CA GLU A 186 -0.55 -1.97 -9.89
C GLU A 186 0.43 -2.78 -10.77
N ALA A 187 1.73 -2.50 -10.66
CA ALA A 187 2.76 -3.23 -11.39
C ALA A 187 2.80 -4.73 -11.05
N SER A 188 2.44 -5.12 -9.81
CA SER A 188 2.32 -6.54 -9.45
C SER A 188 1.12 -7.17 -10.15
N GLY A 189 -0.03 -6.46 -10.19
CA GLY A 189 -1.23 -6.90 -10.89
C GLY A 189 -0.99 -7.11 -12.39
N VAL A 190 -0.42 -6.10 -13.06
CA VAL A 190 -0.10 -6.15 -14.49
C VAL A 190 0.95 -7.20 -14.80
N GLY A 191 2.09 -7.21 -14.10
CA GLY A 191 3.19 -8.14 -14.36
C GLY A 191 2.80 -9.60 -14.16
N MET A 192 2.08 -9.90 -13.08
CA MET A 192 1.59 -11.27 -12.81
C MET A 192 0.43 -11.63 -13.75
N GLY A 193 -0.49 -10.71 -14.04
CA GLY A 193 -1.60 -10.93 -14.95
C GLY A 193 -1.12 -11.33 -16.36
N GLU A 194 -0.15 -10.61 -16.90
CA GLU A 194 0.43 -10.91 -18.23
C GLU A 194 1.22 -12.23 -18.26
N THR A 195 1.92 -12.57 -17.17
CA THR A 195 2.80 -13.75 -17.14
C THR A 195 2.10 -15.03 -16.68
N LEU A 196 1.16 -14.92 -15.74
CA LEU A 196 0.50 -16.08 -15.12
C LEU A 196 -1.03 -16.11 -15.34
N GLY A 197 -1.60 -15.03 -15.84
CA GLY A 197 -3.04 -14.87 -16.03
C GLY A 197 -3.81 -14.45 -14.78
N VAL A 198 -3.11 -14.11 -13.67
CA VAL A 198 -3.75 -13.67 -12.43
C VAL A 198 -2.85 -12.68 -11.69
N GLY A 199 -3.39 -11.57 -11.23
CA GLY A 199 -2.66 -10.49 -10.55
C GLY A 199 -2.49 -10.67 -9.03
N LYS A 200 -2.60 -11.89 -8.50
CA LYS A 200 -2.54 -12.21 -7.07
C LYS A 200 -1.38 -13.15 -6.76
N GLY A 201 -0.89 -13.11 -5.51
CA GLY A 201 0.12 -14.04 -4.99
C GLY A 201 -0.29 -15.50 -5.15
N THR A 202 0.69 -16.38 -5.35
CA THR A 202 0.45 -17.81 -5.57
C THR A 202 0.72 -18.66 -4.33
N VAL A 203 1.06 -18.04 -3.20
CA VAL A 203 1.39 -18.69 -1.93
C VAL A 203 0.29 -18.52 -0.90
N VAL A 204 0.17 -19.50 -0.02
CA VAL A 204 -0.56 -19.40 1.25
C VAL A 204 0.42 -19.17 2.40
N PHE A 205 -0.09 -18.80 3.58
CA PHE A 205 0.78 -18.54 4.75
C PHE A 205 1.73 -19.70 5.08
N HIS A 206 1.25 -20.92 5.00
CA HIS A 206 2.01 -22.14 5.30
C HIS A 206 3.21 -22.37 4.36
N ASP A 207 3.18 -21.87 3.12
CA ASP A 207 4.30 -21.97 2.20
C ASP A 207 5.57 -21.28 2.74
N LEU A 208 5.43 -20.22 3.54
CA LEU A 208 6.57 -19.58 4.21
C LEU A 208 7.22 -20.48 5.26
N GLU A 209 6.43 -21.34 5.89
CA GLU A 209 6.90 -22.30 6.90
C GLU A 209 7.62 -23.48 6.27
N GLU A 210 7.32 -23.83 5.02
CA GLU A 210 7.92 -24.94 4.28
C GLU A 210 9.06 -24.53 3.36
N ALA A 211 9.20 -23.25 3.04
CA ALA A 211 10.21 -22.76 2.09
C ALA A 211 11.64 -23.06 2.54
N ASP A 212 12.50 -23.47 1.60
CA ASP A 212 13.94 -23.62 1.81
C ASP A 212 14.66 -22.26 1.70
N ALA A 213 14.07 -21.32 0.95
CA ALA A 213 14.53 -19.94 0.89
C ALA A 213 13.36 -18.95 0.76
N ILE A 214 13.48 -17.81 1.43
CA ILE A 214 12.57 -16.65 1.30
C ILE A 214 13.41 -15.46 0.84
N PHE A 215 13.07 -14.89 -0.31
CA PHE A 215 13.67 -13.67 -0.85
C PHE A 215 12.77 -12.49 -0.53
N VAL A 216 13.30 -11.46 0.11
CA VAL A 216 12.57 -10.25 0.53
C VAL A 216 13.13 -9.06 -0.23
N ILE A 217 12.37 -8.54 -1.20
CA ILE A 217 12.82 -7.59 -2.21
C ILE A 217 12.07 -6.27 -2.06
N GLY A 218 12.80 -5.18 -1.83
CA GLY A 218 12.21 -3.84 -1.73
C GLY A 218 11.12 -3.69 -0.66
N GLN A 219 11.23 -4.44 0.45
CA GLN A 219 10.27 -4.47 1.56
C GLN A 219 10.95 -4.19 2.90
N ASN A 220 10.24 -3.51 3.81
CA ASN A 220 10.64 -3.34 5.20
C ASN A 220 9.52 -3.85 6.13
N PRO A 221 9.46 -5.18 6.39
CA PRO A 221 8.40 -5.77 7.21
C PRO A 221 8.41 -5.23 8.64
N GLY A 222 9.57 -4.93 9.23
CA GLY A 222 9.65 -4.37 10.58
C GLY A 222 8.87 -3.06 10.76
N THR A 223 8.71 -2.29 9.69
CA THR A 223 7.94 -1.05 9.68
C THR A 223 6.51 -1.25 9.17
N ASN A 224 6.31 -2.08 8.12
CA ASN A 224 5.02 -2.16 7.40
C ASN A 224 4.19 -3.39 7.80
N HIS A 225 4.83 -4.52 8.08
CA HIS A 225 4.19 -5.81 8.34
C HIS A 225 4.90 -6.55 9.48
N PRO A 226 4.90 -6.02 10.72
CA PRO A 226 5.74 -6.56 11.80
C PRO A 226 5.47 -8.04 12.12
N ARG A 227 4.28 -8.57 11.84
CA ARG A 227 3.98 -9.99 12.01
C ARG A 227 4.71 -10.90 11.01
N MET A 228 5.19 -10.38 9.88
CA MET A 228 6.04 -11.10 8.95
C MET A 228 7.44 -11.42 9.55
N LEU A 229 7.87 -10.69 10.59
CA LEU A 229 9.17 -10.93 11.21
C LEU A 229 9.25 -12.31 11.89
N GLU A 230 8.14 -12.83 12.39
CA GLU A 230 8.08 -14.14 13.04
C GLU A 230 8.33 -15.27 12.03
N PRO A 231 7.59 -15.44 10.92
CA PRO A 231 7.91 -16.48 9.94
C PRO A 231 9.31 -16.34 9.33
N LEU A 232 9.85 -15.11 9.15
CA LEU A 232 11.25 -14.94 8.70
C LEU A 232 12.25 -15.47 9.74
N ARG A 233 12.05 -15.12 11.01
CA ARG A 233 12.86 -15.63 12.12
C ARG A 233 12.80 -17.16 12.20
N GLU A 234 11.60 -17.74 12.17
CA GLU A 234 11.43 -19.19 12.24
C GLU A 234 12.04 -19.91 11.01
N ALA A 235 11.98 -19.27 9.83
CA ALA A 235 12.69 -19.75 8.65
C ALA A 235 14.20 -19.84 8.89
N VAL A 236 14.82 -18.78 9.41
CA VAL A 236 16.26 -18.79 9.75
C VAL A 236 16.58 -19.85 10.80
N LYS A 237 15.77 -20.01 11.86
CA LYS A 237 15.98 -20.99 12.92
C LYS A 237 15.94 -22.44 12.44
N ARG A 238 15.06 -22.77 11.46
CA ARG A 238 15.01 -24.11 10.87
C ARG A 238 16.07 -24.35 9.79
N GLY A 239 16.94 -23.36 9.51
CA GLY A 239 18.03 -23.44 8.55
C GLY A 239 17.67 -23.04 7.12
N ALA A 240 16.47 -22.50 6.89
CA ALA A 240 16.11 -21.91 5.61
C ALA A 240 16.89 -20.60 5.36
N GLN A 241 17.11 -20.28 4.09
CA GLN A 241 17.79 -19.06 3.71
C GLN A 241 16.78 -17.89 3.65
N VAL A 242 17.07 -16.79 4.32
CA VAL A 242 16.31 -15.54 4.17
C VAL A 242 17.23 -14.49 3.56
N VAL A 243 16.96 -14.11 2.31
CA VAL A 243 17.82 -13.25 1.49
C VAL A 243 17.11 -11.92 1.28
N CYS A 244 17.72 -10.82 1.76
CA CYS A 244 17.14 -9.49 1.71
C CYS A 244 17.84 -8.63 0.65
N PHE A 245 17.02 -7.92 -0.17
CA PHE A 245 17.47 -6.90 -1.11
C PHE A 245 16.81 -5.56 -0.73
N ASN A 246 17.59 -4.65 -0.14
CA ASN A 246 17.11 -3.33 0.27
C ASN A 246 18.31 -2.37 0.34
N PRO A 247 18.24 -1.17 -0.26
CA PRO A 247 19.33 -0.19 -0.20
C PRO A 247 19.62 0.31 1.22
N LEU A 248 18.61 0.36 2.10
CA LEU A 248 18.80 0.71 3.50
C LEU A 248 18.94 -0.53 4.38
N LYS A 249 19.75 -0.40 5.41
CA LYS A 249 19.88 -1.41 6.44
C LYS A 249 18.75 -1.28 7.46
N GLU A 250 17.69 -2.05 7.25
CA GLU A 250 16.46 -1.95 8.02
C GLU A 250 16.47 -2.86 9.24
N ARG A 251 16.16 -2.33 10.41
CA ARG A 251 16.27 -3.02 11.70
C ARG A 251 15.45 -4.33 11.77
N GLY A 252 14.25 -4.33 11.20
CA GLY A 252 13.39 -5.51 11.18
C GLY A 252 13.92 -6.65 10.30
N LEU A 253 14.79 -6.33 9.34
CA LEU A 253 15.47 -7.31 8.48
C LEU A 253 16.84 -7.74 9.02
N GLU A 254 17.23 -7.27 10.21
CA GLU A 254 18.46 -7.70 10.87
C GLU A 254 18.17 -8.67 12.02
N ARG A 255 17.43 -8.21 13.02
CA ARG A 255 17.14 -8.98 14.24
C ARG A 255 15.77 -8.63 14.80
N PHE A 256 15.11 -9.66 15.35
CA PHE A 256 13.79 -9.55 15.98
C PHE A 256 13.80 -10.14 17.39
N GLN A 257 13.22 -9.42 18.35
CA GLN A 257 12.94 -9.90 19.70
C GLN A 257 11.43 -10.10 19.83
N HIS A 258 11.01 -11.35 20.06
CA HIS A 258 9.59 -11.67 20.11
C HIS A 258 8.95 -11.19 21.42
N PRO A 259 8.01 -10.22 21.41
CA PRO A 259 7.50 -9.59 22.62
C PRO A 259 6.60 -10.49 23.47
N GLN A 260 6.16 -11.63 22.94
CA GLN A 260 5.35 -12.63 23.65
C GLN A 260 6.17 -13.83 24.14
N HIS A 261 7.48 -13.86 23.90
CA HIS A 261 8.38 -14.89 24.42
C HIS A 261 9.02 -14.42 25.74
N PRO A 262 8.56 -14.90 26.94
CA PRO A 262 9.04 -14.41 28.22
C PRO A 262 10.54 -14.58 28.39
N PHE A 263 11.12 -15.67 27.93
CA PHE A 263 12.55 -15.94 28.04
C PHE A 263 13.39 -14.95 27.22
N GLU A 264 13.01 -14.65 25.97
CA GLU A 264 13.70 -13.66 25.15
C GLU A 264 13.60 -12.25 25.76
N MET A 265 12.44 -11.92 26.31
CA MET A 265 12.24 -10.63 26.96
C MET A 265 13.09 -10.48 28.23
N LEU A 266 13.18 -11.53 29.07
CA LEU A 266 13.96 -11.51 30.31
C LEU A 266 15.47 -11.54 30.05
N SER A 267 15.92 -12.32 29.07
CA SER A 267 17.34 -12.41 28.68
C SER A 267 17.80 -11.27 27.78
N ASN A 268 16.89 -10.42 27.31
CA ASN A 268 17.14 -9.44 26.27
C ASN A 268 17.69 -10.05 24.98
N GLY A 269 17.35 -11.33 24.70
CA GLY A 269 17.75 -12.08 23.52
C GLY A 269 17.04 -11.57 22.27
N SER A 270 17.62 -11.85 21.11
CA SER A 270 17.01 -11.59 19.82
C SER A 270 17.61 -12.51 18.77
N GLU A 271 16.81 -12.89 17.76
CA GLU A 271 17.20 -13.79 16.70
C GLU A 271 17.34 -13.06 15.36
N PRO A 272 18.22 -13.52 14.46
CA PRO A 272 18.33 -12.95 13.13
C PRO A 272 17.06 -13.23 12.31
N THR A 273 16.74 -12.31 11.42
CA THR A 273 15.63 -12.40 10.46
C THR A 273 16.11 -12.54 9.02
N ASN A 274 17.41 -12.60 8.81
CA ASN A 274 18.03 -12.83 7.50
C ASN A 274 19.28 -13.72 7.63
N THR A 275 19.67 -14.32 6.51
CA THR A 275 20.94 -15.05 6.34
C THR A 275 21.90 -14.33 5.39
N ALA A 276 21.37 -13.42 4.55
CA ALA A 276 22.14 -12.56 3.66
C ALA A 276 21.40 -11.26 3.39
N TYR A 277 22.16 -10.18 3.24
CA TYR A 277 21.63 -8.83 3.00
C TYR A 277 22.41 -8.14 1.89
N PHE A 278 21.74 -7.85 0.77
CA PHE A 278 22.29 -7.15 -0.37
C PHE A 278 21.71 -5.75 -0.48
N ARG A 279 22.51 -4.79 -0.95
CA ARG A 279 22.14 -3.38 -0.99
C ARG A 279 22.18 -2.87 -2.43
N PRO A 280 21.19 -3.22 -3.27
CA PRO A 280 21.15 -2.79 -4.66
C PRO A 280 21.01 -1.27 -4.80
N ALA A 281 21.39 -0.76 -5.95
CA ALA A 281 21.06 0.62 -6.33
C ALA A 281 19.54 0.78 -6.45
N LEU A 282 19.01 1.98 -6.15
CA LEU A 282 17.61 2.31 -6.36
C LEU A 282 17.22 2.07 -7.82
N GLY A 283 16.16 1.27 -8.05
CA GLY A 283 15.73 0.87 -9.39
C GLY A 283 16.52 -0.24 -10.03
N GLY A 284 17.58 -0.74 -9.35
CA GLY A 284 18.47 -1.79 -9.88
C GLY A 284 17.96 -3.23 -9.70
N ASP A 285 16.79 -3.43 -9.12
CA ASP A 285 16.25 -4.78 -8.79
C ASP A 285 16.11 -5.66 -10.04
N MET A 286 15.69 -5.10 -11.18
CA MET A 286 15.60 -5.82 -12.44
C MET A 286 16.97 -6.40 -12.87
N ALA A 287 18.04 -5.61 -12.72
CA ALA A 287 19.40 -6.03 -13.04
C ALA A 287 19.92 -7.09 -12.06
N VAL A 288 19.53 -7.02 -10.78
CA VAL A 288 19.84 -8.08 -9.78
C VAL A 288 19.23 -9.40 -10.22
N MET A 289 17.93 -9.43 -10.55
CA MET A 289 17.23 -10.65 -10.97
C MET A 289 17.81 -11.19 -12.29
N ARG A 290 18.13 -10.29 -13.25
CA ARG A 290 18.82 -10.63 -14.49
C ARG A 290 20.20 -11.25 -14.24
N GLY A 291 20.96 -10.73 -13.28
CA GLY A 291 22.27 -11.27 -12.88
C GLY A 291 22.16 -12.69 -12.31
N ILE A 292 21.17 -12.91 -11.44
CA ILE A 292 20.85 -14.25 -10.91
C ILE A 292 20.51 -15.21 -12.08
N ALA A 293 19.60 -14.82 -12.98
CA ALA A 293 19.22 -15.62 -14.13
C ALA A 293 20.41 -15.96 -15.04
N LYS A 294 21.33 -15.00 -15.24
CA LYS A 294 22.53 -15.21 -16.08
C LYS A 294 23.50 -16.19 -15.45
N PHE A 295 23.68 -16.19 -14.13
CA PHE A 295 24.45 -17.25 -13.44
C PHE A 295 23.77 -18.61 -13.57
N LEU A 296 22.45 -18.68 -13.38
CA LEU A 296 21.72 -19.95 -13.54
C LEU A 296 21.86 -20.50 -14.96
N LEU A 297 21.77 -19.66 -16.00
CA LEU A 297 21.97 -20.04 -17.39
C LEU A 297 23.41 -20.56 -17.64
N THR A 298 24.40 -19.90 -17.05
CA THR A 298 25.80 -20.33 -17.15
C THR A 298 26.00 -21.73 -16.54
N TRP A 299 25.48 -21.92 -15.33
CA TRP A 299 25.57 -23.20 -14.63
C TRP A 299 24.72 -24.31 -15.27
N GLU A 300 23.61 -23.98 -15.89
CA GLU A 300 22.82 -24.95 -16.68
C GLU A 300 23.62 -25.48 -17.87
N ARG A 301 24.29 -24.61 -18.63
CA ARG A 301 25.14 -25.00 -19.75
C ARG A 301 26.35 -25.83 -19.30
N GLU A 302 26.93 -25.48 -18.17
CA GLU A 302 28.03 -26.25 -17.58
C GLU A 302 27.58 -27.66 -17.15
N ALA A 303 26.41 -27.74 -16.49
CA ALA A 303 25.84 -29.02 -16.06
C ALA A 303 25.53 -29.92 -17.26
N GLN A 304 24.92 -29.39 -18.30
CA GLN A 304 24.63 -30.11 -19.54
C GLN A 304 25.92 -30.61 -20.19
N ALA A 305 26.98 -29.80 -20.28
CA ALA A 305 28.26 -30.17 -20.87
C ALA A 305 28.98 -31.29 -20.08
N LYS A 306 28.75 -31.35 -18.75
CA LYS A 306 29.37 -32.35 -17.85
C LYS A 306 28.49 -33.55 -17.60
N GLY A 307 27.24 -33.58 -18.05
CA GLY A 307 26.26 -34.61 -17.71
C GLY A 307 25.84 -34.60 -16.22
N GLU A 308 25.93 -33.44 -15.58
CA GLU A 308 25.49 -33.21 -14.22
C GLU A 308 23.97 -32.91 -14.17
N PRO A 309 23.31 -32.98 -12.99
CA PRO A 309 21.90 -32.63 -12.84
C PRO A 309 21.61 -31.22 -13.31
N ALA A 310 20.54 -31.05 -14.05
CA ALA A 310 20.09 -29.76 -14.57
C ALA A 310 19.81 -28.74 -13.45
N VAL A 311 20.09 -27.49 -13.73
CA VAL A 311 19.77 -26.35 -12.85
C VAL A 311 18.31 -25.92 -13.03
N PHE A 312 17.81 -25.99 -14.28
CA PHE A 312 16.42 -25.66 -14.62
C PHE A 312 15.49 -26.85 -14.40
N ASP A 313 14.23 -26.60 -14.10
CA ASP A 313 13.16 -27.59 -14.08
C ASP A 313 12.59 -27.77 -15.50
N HIS A 314 13.27 -28.57 -16.32
CA HIS A 314 12.88 -28.78 -17.72
C HIS A 314 11.50 -29.43 -17.88
N ALA A 315 11.08 -30.26 -16.92
CA ALA A 315 9.77 -30.91 -16.96
C ALA A 315 8.64 -29.85 -16.80
N PHE A 316 8.77 -29.00 -15.76
CA PHE A 316 7.84 -27.89 -15.54
C PHE A 316 7.85 -26.92 -16.73
N ILE A 317 9.03 -26.56 -17.23
CA ILE A 317 9.18 -25.61 -18.33
C ILE A 317 8.46 -26.12 -19.58
N ALA A 318 8.68 -27.37 -19.96
CA ALA A 318 8.08 -27.97 -21.16
C ALA A 318 6.55 -28.04 -21.07
N GLU A 319 6.03 -28.42 -19.91
CA GLU A 319 4.60 -28.61 -19.70
C GLU A 319 3.86 -27.29 -19.53
N HIS A 320 4.40 -26.39 -18.71
CA HIS A 320 3.65 -25.26 -18.17
C HIS A 320 4.04 -23.89 -18.72
N THR A 321 5.12 -23.78 -19.52
CA THR A 321 5.61 -22.46 -19.93
C THR A 321 5.74 -22.29 -21.43
N SER A 322 5.89 -21.03 -21.86
CA SER A 322 6.26 -20.64 -23.24
C SER A 322 7.18 -19.40 -23.20
N GLY A 323 7.93 -19.17 -24.29
CA GLY A 323 8.79 -17.99 -24.43
C GLY A 323 10.21 -18.14 -23.86
N LEU A 324 10.61 -19.33 -23.38
CA LEU A 324 11.92 -19.56 -22.76
C LEU A 324 13.10 -19.11 -23.63
N ASP A 325 13.12 -19.54 -24.90
CA ASP A 325 14.28 -19.29 -25.79
C ASP A 325 14.53 -17.78 -25.99
N ALA A 326 13.48 -17.00 -26.18
CA ALA A 326 13.56 -15.55 -26.30
C ALA A 326 14.07 -14.90 -25.00
N TYR A 327 13.59 -15.39 -23.85
CA TYR A 327 14.07 -14.92 -22.56
C TYR A 327 15.55 -15.24 -22.33
N LEU A 328 15.97 -16.48 -22.56
CA LEU A 328 17.36 -16.90 -22.39
C LEU A 328 18.31 -16.20 -23.35
N ALA A 329 17.88 -15.95 -24.60
CA ALA A 329 18.64 -15.15 -25.55
C ALA A 329 18.87 -13.72 -25.02
N GLN A 330 17.85 -13.10 -24.41
CA GLN A 330 17.95 -11.78 -23.81
C GLN A 330 18.86 -11.79 -22.56
N VAL A 331 18.79 -12.81 -21.71
CA VAL A 331 19.67 -12.99 -20.54
C VAL A 331 21.13 -13.10 -21.00
N ASP A 332 21.38 -13.92 -22.00
CA ASP A 332 22.74 -14.17 -22.55
C ASP A 332 23.33 -12.91 -23.18
N ALA A 333 22.53 -12.17 -23.94
CA ALA A 333 22.95 -10.94 -24.62
C ALA A 333 23.23 -9.78 -23.64
N THR A 334 22.71 -9.80 -22.42
CA THR A 334 22.91 -8.71 -21.44
C THR A 334 24.35 -8.72 -20.90
N PRO A 335 25.18 -7.68 -21.11
CA PRO A 335 26.57 -7.64 -20.64
C PRO A 335 26.66 -7.63 -19.11
N TRP A 336 27.61 -8.35 -18.52
CA TRP A 336 27.87 -8.33 -17.08
C TRP A 336 28.18 -6.92 -16.55
N ALA A 337 28.96 -6.12 -17.31
CA ALA A 337 29.26 -4.75 -16.92
C ALA A 337 28.00 -3.92 -16.72
N HIS A 338 27.02 -4.09 -17.61
CA HIS A 338 25.73 -3.38 -17.50
C HIS A 338 24.90 -3.87 -16.31
N ILE A 339 24.89 -5.20 -16.05
CA ILE A 339 24.21 -5.76 -14.88
C ILE A 339 24.83 -5.23 -13.58
N VAL A 340 26.14 -5.21 -13.46
CA VAL A 340 26.87 -4.71 -12.29
C VAL A 340 26.60 -3.22 -12.07
N GLU A 341 26.68 -2.43 -13.13
CA GLU A 341 26.42 -0.98 -13.09
C GLU A 341 24.99 -0.68 -12.62
N GLN A 342 23.99 -1.32 -13.24
CA GLN A 342 22.59 -1.04 -12.94
C GLN A 342 22.16 -1.61 -11.57
N SER A 343 22.64 -2.80 -11.19
CA SER A 343 22.32 -3.40 -9.90
C SER A 343 22.98 -2.69 -8.73
N GLY A 344 24.12 -2.05 -8.95
CA GLY A 344 24.99 -1.49 -7.91
C GLY A 344 25.65 -2.57 -7.02
N LEU A 345 25.54 -3.84 -7.40
CA LEU A 345 26.17 -4.97 -6.71
C LEU A 345 27.38 -5.47 -7.48
N SER A 346 28.40 -5.92 -6.77
CA SER A 346 29.55 -6.60 -7.37
C SER A 346 29.15 -7.95 -7.99
N LEU A 347 29.94 -8.42 -8.94
CA LEU A 347 29.75 -9.74 -9.55
C LEU A 347 29.75 -10.87 -8.49
N ALA A 348 30.57 -10.73 -7.44
CA ALA A 348 30.63 -11.70 -6.34
C ALA A 348 29.35 -11.73 -5.48
N GLU A 349 28.75 -10.55 -5.23
CA GLU A 349 27.47 -10.47 -4.53
C GLU A 349 26.32 -11.07 -5.36
N LEU A 350 26.29 -10.78 -6.67
CA LEU A 350 25.31 -11.37 -7.60
C LEU A 350 25.47 -12.90 -7.67
N GLU A 351 26.72 -13.40 -7.72
CA GLU A 351 27.00 -14.83 -7.71
C GLU A 351 26.57 -15.48 -6.39
N LEU A 352 26.84 -14.84 -5.25
CA LEU A 352 26.40 -15.34 -3.95
C LEU A 352 24.87 -15.46 -3.89
N ALA A 353 24.14 -14.44 -4.31
CA ALA A 353 22.68 -14.46 -4.37
C ALA A 353 22.17 -15.58 -5.29
N ALA A 354 22.78 -15.74 -6.47
CA ALA A 354 22.45 -16.82 -7.40
C ALA A 354 22.72 -18.22 -6.82
N ARG A 355 23.82 -18.40 -6.09
CA ARG A 355 24.15 -19.65 -5.39
C ARG A 355 23.15 -19.96 -4.29
N MET A 356 22.71 -18.97 -3.52
CA MET A 356 21.67 -19.13 -2.51
C MET A 356 20.36 -19.54 -3.15
N TYR A 357 19.96 -18.92 -4.25
CA TYR A 357 18.77 -19.29 -5.02
C TYR A 357 18.86 -20.71 -5.58
N ARG A 358 20.00 -21.08 -6.19
CA ARG A 358 20.21 -22.42 -6.77
C ARG A 358 20.14 -23.55 -5.72
N ARG A 359 20.64 -23.31 -4.50
CA ARG A 359 20.66 -24.34 -3.43
C ARG A 359 19.29 -24.71 -2.90
N ALA A 360 18.34 -23.76 -2.94
CA ALA A 360 16.99 -23.98 -2.47
C ALA A 360 16.16 -24.68 -3.55
N GLU A 361 15.38 -25.68 -3.15
CA GLU A 361 14.42 -26.34 -4.05
C GLU A 361 13.07 -25.64 -4.05
N ARG A 362 12.69 -25.06 -2.90
CA ARG A 362 11.43 -24.35 -2.69
C ARG A 362 11.72 -22.90 -2.30
N VAL A 363 11.42 -21.98 -3.20
CA VAL A 363 11.70 -20.56 -3.01
C VAL A 363 10.42 -19.75 -3.03
N VAL A 364 10.20 -18.94 -1.99
CA VAL A 364 9.17 -17.91 -1.96
C VAL A 364 9.82 -16.55 -2.22
N MET A 365 9.31 -15.83 -3.23
CA MET A 365 9.70 -14.45 -3.55
C MET A 365 8.67 -13.48 -2.97
N CYS A 366 9.07 -12.65 -1.99
CA CYS A 366 8.26 -11.60 -1.40
C CYS A 366 8.76 -10.23 -1.90
N TRP A 367 7.85 -9.35 -2.31
CA TRP A 367 8.21 -7.96 -2.65
C TRP A 367 7.13 -6.96 -2.23
N ALA A 368 7.54 -5.69 -2.15
CA ALA A 368 6.63 -4.59 -1.84
C ALA A 368 6.93 -3.36 -2.71
N MET A 369 6.54 -2.17 -2.24
CA MET A 369 6.59 -0.92 -3.01
C MET A 369 8.00 -0.47 -3.44
N GLY A 370 9.06 -1.00 -2.82
CA GLY A 370 10.43 -0.81 -3.29
C GLY A 370 10.65 -1.32 -4.72
N VAL A 371 9.85 -2.29 -5.17
CA VAL A 371 9.85 -2.82 -6.54
C VAL A 371 8.82 -2.12 -7.43
N THR A 372 7.65 -1.76 -6.89
CA THR A 372 6.50 -1.34 -7.72
C THR A 372 6.43 0.15 -8.02
N GLN A 373 7.11 1.00 -7.25
CA GLN A 373 7.08 2.46 -7.42
C GLN A 373 8.28 2.99 -8.21
N HIS A 374 8.56 2.36 -9.37
CA HIS A 374 9.60 2.70 -10.33
C HIS A 374 9.06 2.71 -11.76
N ARG A 375 9.73 3.37 -12.67
CA ARG A 375 9.33 3.43 -14.08
C ARG A 375 9.24 2.03 -14.71
N HIS A 376 10.23 1.18 -14.49
CA HIS A 376 10.32 -0.18 -15.04
C HIS A 376 9.82 -1.26 -14.07
N SER A 377 8.81 -0.94 -13.27
CA SER A 377 8.30 -1.84 -12.23
C SER A 377 7.67 -3.13 -12.79
N VAL A 378 6.91 -3.06 -13.89
CA VAL A 378 6.32 -4.26 -14.51
C VAL A 378 7.39 -5.22 -15.01
N PRO A 379 8.39 -4.82 -15.83
CA PRO A 379 9.50 -5.69 -16.19
C PRO A 379 10.26 -6.25 -14.99
N THR A 380 10.41 -5.50 -13.90
CA THR A 380 11.06 -5.98 -12.67
C THR A 380 10.27 -7.13 -12.03
N VAL A 381 8.95 -6.99 -11.92
CA VAL A 381 8.07 -8.07 -11.44
C VAL A 381 8.15 -9.29 -12.36
N GLN A 382 8.17 -9.08 -13.67
CA GLN A 382 8.30 -10.15 -14.67
C GLN A 382 9.66 -10.89 -14.55
N GLU A 383 10.75 -10.18 -14.25
CA GLU A 383 12.06 -10.83 -13.99
C GLU A 383 12.04 -11.71 -12.72
N ILE A 384 11.35 -11.26 -11.66
CA ILE A 384 11.13 -12.09 -10.45
C ILE A 384 10.38 -13.36 -10.82
N ILE A 385 9.32 -13.25 -11.63
CA ILE A 385 8.52 -14.39 -12.08
C ILE A 385 9.34 -15.31 -12.97
N ASN A 386 10.11 -14.80 -13.92
CA ASN A 386 10.96 -15.58 -14.81
C ASN A 386 11.92 -16.49 -14.02
N LEU A 387 12.53 -15.97 -12.92
CA LEU A 387 13.36 -16.78 -12.04
C LEU A 387 12.60 -17.97 -11.44
N GLN A 388 11.38 -17.72 -10.95
CA GLN A 388 10.55 -18.78 -10.36
C GLN A 388 10.11 -19.81 -11.41
N LEU A 389 9.82 -19.39 -12.64
CA LEU A 389 9.49 -20.30 -13.75
C LEU A 389 10.67 -21.17 -14.16
N LEU A 390 11.92 -20.67 -14.16
CA LEU A 390 13.11 -21.47 -14.48
C LEU A 390 13.27 -22.68 -13.54
N ARG A 391 12.80 -22.59 -12.31
CA ARG A 391 12.96 -23.60 -11.25
C ARG A 391 11.65 -24.30 -10.86
N GLY A 392 10.56 -24.08 -11.62
CA GLY A 392 9.26 -24.67 -11.32
C GLY A 392 8.66 -24.25 -9.97
N ASN A 393 9.04 -23.08 -9.46
CA ASN A 393 8.65 -22.58 -8.14
C ASN A 393 7.30 -21.82 -8.17
N VAL A 394 6.35 -22.25 -9.01
CA VAL A 394 4.97 -21.78 -9.02
C VAL A 394 4.04 -22.99 -9.00
N GLY A 395 3.04 -22.96 -8.11
CA GLY A 395 2.12 -24.09 -7.92
C GLY A 395 2.77 -25.32 -7.30
N LYS A 396 3.67 -25.10 -6.36
CA LYS A 396 4.43 -26.11 -5.62
C LYS A 396 4.42 -25.71 -4.14
N PRO A 397 4.08 -26.63 -3.20
CA PRO A 397 4.10 -26.32 -1.78
C PRO A 397 5.46 -25.77 -1.32
N GLY A 398 5.44 -24.76 -0.47
CA GLY A 398 6.63 -24.08 0.03
C GLY A 398 7.35 -23.19 -0.99
N ALA A 399 6.74 -22.91 -2.14
CA ALA A 399 7.32 -22.07 -3.19
C ALA A 399 6.28 -21.18 -3.88
N GLY A 400 6.69 -20.04 -4.37
CA GLY A 400 5.82 -19.16 -5.16
C GLY A 400 6.11 -17.66 -5.03
N LEU A 401 5.11 -16.88 -5.31
CA LEU A 401 5.16 -15.44 -5.45
C LEU A 401 4.24 -14.76 -4.44
N SER A 402 4.77 -13.83 -3.68
CA SER A 402 4.06 -13.09 -2.62
C SER A 402 4.25 -11.58 -2.78
N PRO A 403 3.43 -10.88 -3.62
CA PRO A 403 3.32 -9.44 -3.55
C PRO A 403 2.67 -9.05 -2.21
N VAL A 404 3.46 -8.54 -1.26
CA VAL A 404 3.00 -8.25 0.09
C VAL A 404 2.19 -6.96 0.10
N ARG A 405 0.87 -7.08 0.17
CA ARG A 405 -0.09 -5.97 0.07
C ARG A 405 -0.03 -5.07 1.31
N GLY A 406 -0.15 -3.76 1.10
CA GLY A 406 -0.03 -2.76 2.18
C GLY A 406 -1.28 -2.65 3.06
N HIS A 407 -2.38 -2.20 2.51
CA HIS A 407 -3.62 -1.94 3.25
C HIS A 407 -4.44 -3.21 3.46
N SER A 408 -5.23 -3.22 4.55
CA SER A 408 -5.91 -4.41 5.07
C SER A 408 -6.88 -5.08 4.11
N ASN A 409 -7.38 -4.39 3.08
CA ASN A 409 -8.27 -4.96 2.05
C ASN A 409 -7.96 -4.49 0.62
N VAL A 410 -6.78 -3.96 0.35
CA VAL A 410 -6.45 -3.45 -1.01
C VAL A 410 -6.53 -4.55 -2.09
N GLN A 411 -6.37 -5.82 -1.71
CA GLN A 411 -6.56 -6.94 -2.62
C GLN A 411 -8.05 -7.25 -2.81
N GLY A 412 -8.83 -7.22 -1.72
CA GLY A 412 -10.28 -7.40 -1.76
C GLY A 412 -11.00 -6.31 -2.54
N ASP A 413 -10.57 -5.05 -2.45
CA ASP A 413 -11.14 -3.96 -3.26
C ASP A 413 -11.07 -4.30 -4.75
N ARG A 414 -9.90 -4.74 -5.25
CA ARG A 414 -9.72 -5.19 -6.64
C ARG A 414 -10.55 -6.44 -6.97
N THR A 415 -10.63 -7.38 -6.04
CA THR A 415 -11.47 -8.58 -6.20
C THR A 415 -12.95 -8.21 -6.33
N MET A 416 -13.40 -7.20 -5.59
CA MET A 416 -14.78 -6.70 -5.63
C MET A 416 -15.08 -5.81 -6.84
N GLY A 417 -14.09 -5.53 -7.67
CA GLY A 417 -14.28 -4.78 -8.91
C GLY A 417 -13.98 -3.28 -8.83
N ILE A 418 -13.28 -2.80 -7.80
CA ILE A 418 -12.69 -1.46 -7.82
C ILE A 418 -11.52 -1.47 -8.79
N ASP A 419 -11.82 -1.12 -10.03
CA ASP A 419 -10.87 -1.14 -11.15
C ASP A 419 -11.35 -0.22 -12.25
N GLU A 420 -10.49 0.67 -12.73
CA GLU A 420 -10.75 1.58 -13.82
C GLU A 420 -10.71 0.88 -15.19
N GLN A 421 -10.16 -0.33 -15.26
CA GLN A 421 -10.10 -1.19 -16.43
C GLN A 421 -10.70 -2.57 -16.09
N PRO A 422 -12.01 -2.62 -15.74
CA PRO A 422 -12.61 -3.86 -15.26
C PRO A 422 -12.60 -4.93 -16.37
N PRO A 423 -12.42 -6.21 -15.99
CA PRO A 423 -12.49 -7.29 -16.98
C PRO A 423 -13.92 -7.43 -17.52
N GLU A 424 -14.04 -7.77 -18.79
CA GLU A 424 -15.32 -7.90 -19.51
C GLU A 424 -16.29 -8.88 -18.81
N TRP A 425 -15.76 -9.99 -18.27
CA TRP A 425 -16.59 -10.97 -17.55
C TRP A 425 -17.35 -10.36 -16.36
N LEU A 426 -16.73 -9.40 -15.64
CA LEU A 426 -17.40 -8.72 -14.53
C LEU A 426 -18.51 -7.80 -15.04
N LEU A 427 -18.23 -7.04 -16.10
CA LEU A 427 -19.23 -6.15 -16.70
C LEU A 427 -20.43 -6.94 -17.24
N ASP A 428 -20.18 -8.07 -17.90
CA ASP A 428 -21.21 -8.97 -18.39
C ASP A 428 -22.05 -9.57 -17.27
N ALA A 429 -21.41 -10.00 -16.18
CA ALA A 429 -22.10 -10.53 -15.00
C ALA A 429 -23.02 -9.48 -14.34
N LEU A 430 -22.53 -8.24 -14.19
CA LEU A 430 -23.33 -7.13 -13.64
C LEU A 430 -24.51 -6.78 -14.55
N GLU A 431 -24.30 -6.67 -15.86
CA GLU A 431 -25.36 -6.40 -16.84
C GLU A 431 -26.41 -7.52 -16.85
N GLN A 432 -25.97 -8.77 -16.82
CA GLN A 432 -26.86 -9.92 -16.75
C GLN A 432 -27.68 -9.97 -15.46
N ARG A 433 -27.02 -9.68 -14.31
CA ARG A 433 -27.66 -9.79 -12.98
C ARG A 433 -28.63 -8.65 -12.70
N PHE A 434 -28.24 -7.42 -13.01
CA PHE A 434 -28.98 -6.21 -12.62
C PHE A 434 -29.76 -5.55 -13.75
N LYS A 435 -29.58 -5.98 -15.01
CA LYS A 435 -30.30 -5.47 -16.19
C LYS A 435 -30.16 -3.98 -16.46
N PHE A 436 -29.00 -3.37 -16.07
CA PHE A 436 -28.63 -2.00 -16.48
C PHE A 436 -27.48 -2.05 -17.49
N GLN A 437 -27.36 -1.02 -18.32
CA GLN A 437 -26.27 -0.91 -19.26
C GLN A 437 -24.98 -0.49 -18.51
N VAL A 438 -23.97 -1.37 -18.50
CA VAL A 438 -22.68 -1.10 -17.86
C VAL A 438 -21.77 -0.24 -18.76
N PRO A 439 -20.94 0.66 -18.17
CA PRO A 439 -19.94 1.40 -18.93
C PRO A 439 -18.81 0.46 -19.37
N ARG A 440 -18.45 0.50 -20.67
CA ARG A 440 -17.38 -0.32 -21.26
C ARG A 440 -16.08 0.44 -21.53
N LEU A 441 -16.11 1.77 -21.45
CA LEU A 441 -14.90 2.58 -21.58
C LEU A 441 -14.03 2.46 -20.32
N HIS A 442 -12.72 2.42 -20.51
CA HIS A 442 -11.80 2.52 -19.39
C HIS A 442 -11.99 3.86 -18.67
N GLY A 443 -11.93 3.83 -17.37
CA GLY A 443 -12.04 4.99 -16.50
C GLY A 443 -10.68 5.63 -16.19
N HIS A 444 -10.67 6.49 -15.17
CA HIS A 444 -9.48 7.18 -14.70
C HIS A 444 -8.85 6.44 -13.51
N ASN A 445 -7.53 6.24 -13.58
CA ASN A 445 -6.69 5.95 -12.42
C ASN A 445 -6.37 7.23 -11.64
N ALA A 446 -5.60 7.13 -10.56
CA ALA A 446 -5.30 8.29 -9.70
C ALA A 446 -4.62 9.46 -10.43
N VAL A 447 -3.70 9.21 -11.37
CA VAL A 447 -3.02 10.26 -12.15
C VAL A 447 -3.99 10.92 -13.12
N LEU A 448 -4.73 10.13 -13.89
CA LEU A 448 -5.70 10.63 -14.86
C LEU A 448 -6.84 11.40 -14.19
N ALA A 449 -7.29 10.96 -13.00
CA ALA A 449 -8.29 11.68 -12.21
C ALA A 449 -7.80 13.07 -11.79
N ILE A 450 -6.55 13.19 -11.31
CA ILE A 450 -5.95 14.48 -10.97
C ILE A 450 -5.89 15.38 -12.21
N GLN A 451 -5.41 14.85 -13.35
CA GLN A 451 -5.35 15.60 -14.61
C GLN A 451 -6.75 16.01 -15.12
N ALA A 452 -7.77 15.17 -14.92
CA ALA A 452 -9.15 15.51 -15.29
C ALA A 452 -9.72 16.64 -14.41
N MET A 453 -9.48 16.60 -13.10
CA MET A 453 -9.85 17.67 -12.16
C MET A 453 -9.07 18.96 -12.42
N GLU A 454 -7.75 18.88 -12.69
CA GLU A 454 -6.91 20.04 -13.05
C GLU A 454 -7.46 20.74 -14.31
N ALA A 455 -7.83 19.96 -15.32
CA ALA A 455 -8.42 20.45 -16.56
C ALA A 455 -9.92 20.83 -16.44
N LYS A 456 -10.52 20.75 -15.24
CA LYS A 456 -11.94 20.98 -14.97
C LYS A 456 -12.91 20.11 -15.79
N ARG A 457 -12.42 18.96 -16.27
CA ARG A 457 -13.25 17.95 -16.94
C ARG A 457 -13.98 17.08 -15.91
N ALA A 458 -13.34 16.78 -14.77
CA ALA A 458 -14.01 16.19 -13.63
C ALA A 458 -14.48 17.32 -12.68
N LYS A 459 -15.74 17.24 -12.26
CA LYS A 459 -16.44 18.27 -11.45
C LYS A 459 -16.82 17.77 -10.07
N VAL A 460 -16.94 16.45 -9.90
CA VAL A 460 -17.31 15.82 -8.63
C VAL A 460 -16.24 14.81 -8.23
N PHE A 461 -15.80 14.88 -6.99
CA PHE A 461 -14.87 13.92 -6.40
C PHE A 461 -15.48 13.33 -5.13
N ILE A 462 -15.63 11.99 -5.08
CA ILE A 462 -16.13 11.26 -3.91
C ILE A 462 -15.08 10.26 -3.46
N ALA A 463 -14.67 10.35 -2.19
CA ALA A 463 -13.67 9.46 -1.61
C ALA A 463 -14.29 8.54 -0.56
N LEU A 464 -14.20 7.22 -0.78
CA LEU A 464 -14.47 6.18 0.20
C LEU A 464 -13.20 5.93 1.01
N GLY A 465 -13.04 6.64 2.11
CA GLY A 465 -11.86 6.60 2.96
C GLY A 465 -10.64 7.31 2.36
N GLY A 466 -9.51 7.16 3.05
CA GLY A 466 -8.20 7.67 2.62
C GLY A 466 -7.96 9.14 2.89
N ASN A 467 -6.82 9.62 2.38
CA ASN A 467 -6.36 11.00 2.45
C ASN A 467 -5.73 11.36 1.10
N PHE A 468 -6.58 11.44 0.06
CA PHE A 468 -6.16 11.57 -1.33
C PHE A 468 -5.24 12.78 -1.56
N ALA A 469 -5.59 13.94 -0.99
CA ALA A 469 -4.80 15.15 -1.13
C ALA A 469 -3.34 15.01 -0.68
N GLN A 470 -3.07 14.11 0.27
CA GLN A 470 -1.73 13.92 0.83
C GLN A 470 -1.07 12.62 0.35
N ALA A 471 -1.87 11.64 -0.09
CA ALA A 471 -1.36 10.34 -0.53
C ALA A 471 -0.83 10.36 -1.96
N THR A 472 -1.29 11.30 -2.77
CA THR A 472 -0.97 11.39 -4.21
C THR A 472 0.29 12.21 -4.49
N PRO A 473 0.96 12.00 -5.63
CA PRO A 473 2.15 12.76 -6.02
C PRO A 473 1.82 14.22 -6.32
N ASP A 474 2.85 15.06 -6.41
CA ASP A 474 2.75 16.49 -6.75
C ASP A 474 1.67 17.20 -5.93
N SER A 475 1.74 17.05 -4.59
CA SER A 475 0.65 17.42 -3.68
C SER A 475 0.08 18.83 -3.91
N PRO A 476 0.89 19.88 -4.20
CA PRO A 476 0.33 21.19 -4.50
C PRO A 476 -0.61 21.18 -5.72
N ARG A 477 -0.24 20.45 -6.78
CA ARG A 477 -1.03 20.30 -8.00
C ARG A 477 -2.31 19.49 -7.76
N THR A 478 -2.21 18.44 -6.96
CA THR A 478 -3.39 17.66 -6.51
C THR A 478 -4.36 18.53 -5.70
N HIS A 479 -3.84 19.36 -4.80
CA HIS A 479 -4.68 20.29 -4.04
C HIS A 479 -5.43 21.27 -4.95
N ASP A 480 -4.75 21.84 -5.94
CA ASP A 480 -5.39 22.77 -6.90
C ASP A 480 -6.42 22.04 -7.77
N ALA A 481 -6.15 20.80 -8.17
CA ALA A 481 -7.09 19.97 -8.92
C ALA A 481 -8.37 19.69 -8.11
N LEU A 482 -8.27 19.33 -6.83
CA LEU A 482 -9.43 19.12 -5.95
C LEU A 482 -10.25 20.40 -5.75
N ARG A 483 -9.60 21.57 -5.61
CA ARG A 483 -10.28 22.87 -5.50
C ARG A 483 -11.06 23.26 -6.75
N ASN A 484 -10.72 22.71 -7.91
CA ASN A 484 -11.46 22.92 -9.15
C ASN A 484 -12.80 22.17 -9.20
N CYS A 485 -13.04 21.22 -8.30
CA CYS A 485 -14.29 20.46 -8.27
C CYS A 485 -15.46 21.34 -7.80
N ASP A 486 -16.63 21.08 -8.36
CA ASP A 486 -17.89 21.65 -7.87
C ASP A 486 -18.30 21.05 -6.53
N LEU A 487 -17.96 19.76 -6.32
CA LEU A 487 -18.23 19.06 -5.06
C LEU A 487 -17.07 18.09 -4.73
N THR A 488 -16.64 18.13 -3.46
CA THR A 488 -15.78 17.11 -2.86
C THR A 488 -16.49 16.44 -1.69
N VAL A 489 -16.50 15.11 -1.64
CA VAL A 489 -17.12 14.30 -0.58
C VAL A 489 -16.11 13.33 0.01
N HIS A 490 -15.99 13.31 1.33
CA HIS A 490 -15.10 12.40 2.04
C HIS A 490 -15.87 11.57 3.06
N ILE A 491 -15.96 10.26 2.81
CA ILE A 491 -16.46 9.27 3.76
C ILE A 491 -15.27 8.84 4.61
N ALA A 492 -15.23 9.21 5.88
CA ALA A 492 -14.02 9.05 6.69
C ALA A 492 -14.30 8.84 8.18
N THR A 493 -13.34 8.23 8.87
CA THR A 493 -13.38 8.00 10.31
C THR A 493 -12.78 9.16 11.11
N LYS A 494 -11.78 9.86 10.56
CA LYS A 494 -11.01 10.90 11.24
C LYS A 494 -10.71 12.06 10.29
N LEU A 495 -10.45 13.23 10.89
CA LEU A 495 -10.05 14.43 10.14
C LEU A 495 -8.65 14.22 9.53
N ASN A 496 -8.49 14.65 8.27
CA ASN A 496 -7.22 14.64 7.57
C ASN A 496 -7.13 15.80 6.54
N ARG A 497 -6.03 15.89 5.83
CA ARG A 497 -5.75 16.98 4.88
C ARG A 497 -6.79 17.11 3.76
N SER A 498 -7.33 15.99 3.27
CA SER A 498 -8.31 16.00 2.17
C SER A 498 -9.57 16.77 2.49
N HIS A 499 -9.99 16.78 3.76
CA HIS A 499 -11.15 17.57 4.21
C HIS A 499 -10.94 19.07 4.14
N LEU A 500 -9.70 19.52 4.06
CA LEU A 500 -9.30 20.93 4.08
C LEU A 500 -8.97 21.49 2.69
N VAL A 501 -9.02 20.61 1.69
CA VAL A 501 -8.85 20.96 0.27
C VAL A 501 -10.21 20.82 -0.39
N THR A 502 -11.06 21.81 -0.14
CA THR A 502 -12.47 21.78 -0.54
C THR A 502 -12.67 22.19 -1.99
N GLY A 503 -13.61 21.53 -2.68
CA GLY A 503 -14.25 22.09 -3.86
C GLY A 503 -15.16 23.28 -3.50
N ARG A 504 -15.98 23.73 -4.47
CA ARG A 504 -16.96 24.79 -4.23
C ARG A 504 -17.97 24.42 -3.12
N ASP A 505 -18.51 23.22 -3.17
CA ASP A 505 -19.21 22.53 -2.09
C ASP A 505 -18.32 21.41 -1.54
N ALA A 506 -18.40 21.13 -0.23
CA ALA A 506 -17.69 19.99 0.36
C ALA A 506 -18.50 19.35 1.48
N LEU A 507 -18.37 18.02 1.59
CA LEU A 507 -19.01 17.21 2.62
C LEU A 507 -18.01 16.32 3.34
N ILE A 508 -18.16 16.22 4.66
CA ILE A 508 -17.55 15.20 5.51
C ILE A 508 -18.66 14.25 5.97
N LEU A 509 -18.60 12.99 5.59
CA LEU A 509 -19.55 11.96 5.95
C LEU A 509 -18.89 10.96 6.89
N PRO A 510 -19.18 11.02 8.21
CA PRO A 510 -18.49 10.22 9.22
C PRO A 510 -18.95 8.76 9.16
N CYS A 511 -17.99 7.83 9.09
CA CYS A 511 -18.32 6.41 9.05
C CYS A 511 -17.85 5.66 10.30
N LEU A 512 -18.43 4.46 10.51
CA LEU A 512 -17.98 3.50 11.50
C LEU A 512 -16.56 3.04 11.21
N GLY A 513 -15.76 2.85 12.26
CA GLY A 513 -14.50 2.13 12.17
C GLY A 513 -14.74 0.62 12.27
N ARG A 514 -13.76 -0.17 11.85
CA ARG A 514 -13.84 -1.65 11.92
C ARG A 514 -13.97 -2.17 13.35
N THR A 515 -13.50 -1.41 14.34
CA THR A 515 -13.64 -1.71 15.77
C THR A 515 -15.04 -1.50 16.32
N GLU A 516 -15.91 -0.76 15.62
CA GLU A 516 -17.24 -0.36 16.09
C GLU A 516 -18.33 -1.30 15.59
N ILE A 517 -19.31 -1.57 16.46
CA ILE A 517 -20.46 -2.44 16.15
C ILE A 517 -21.33 -1.75 15.11
N ASP A 518 -21.57 -2.43 14.01
CA ASP A 518 -22.50 -2.04 12.96
C ASP A 518 -23.85 -2.75 13.20
N VAL A 519 -24.92 -1.96 13.26
CA VAL A 519 -26.30 -2.48 13.42
C VAL A 519 -27.16 -1.90 12.32
N GLN A 520 -27.70 -2.78 11.48
CA GLN A 520 -28.62 -2.43 10.41
C GLN A 520 -30.04 -2.90 10.78
N ALA A 521 -30.99 -2.74 9.87
CA ALA A 521 -32.40 -3.02 10.15
C ALA A 521 -32.67 -4.47 10.63
N GLU A 522 -31.91 -5.45 10.16
CA GLU A 522 -32.05 -6.86 10.53
C GLU A 522 -31.04 -7.33 11.60
N GLY A 523 -30.34 -6.40 12.25
CA GLY A 523 -29.46 -6.69 13.39
C GLY A 523 -27.99 -6.37 13.18
N PRO A 524 -27.12 -6.89 14.07
CA PRO A 524 -25.67 -6.67 13.97
C PRO A 524 -25.08 -7.28 12.70
N GLN A 525 -24.21 -6.53 12.04
CA GLN A 525 -23.58 -6.92 10.80
C GLN A 525 -22.08 -7.16 10.95
N GLY A 526 -21.54 -8.09 10.15
CA GLY A 526 -20.13 -8.28 9.94
C GLY A 526 -19.74 -7.92 8.53
N VAL A 527 -18.52 -7.41 8.36
CA VAL A 527 -17.92 -7.10 7.06
C VAL A 527 -16.72 -7.99 6.79
N THR A 528 -16.39 -8.22 5.51
CA THR A 528 -15.29 -9.11 5.11
C THR A 528 -14.14 -8.36 4.50
N VAL A 529 -12.94 -8.96 4.58
CA VAL A 529 -11.71 -8.51 3.93
C VAL A 529 -10.98 -9.69 3.30
N GLU A 530 -10.14 -9.43 2.28
CA GLU A 530 -9.23 -10.40 1.67
C GLU A 530 -7.78 -10.03 2.00
N ASP A 531 -7.04 -10.91 2.63
CA ASP A 531 -5.65 -10.70 3.00
C ASP A 531 -4.65 -10.96 1.84
N THR A 532 -3.36 -10.76 2.09
CA THR A 532 -2.27 -10.99 1.12
C THR A 532 -2.22 -12.41 0.57
N PHE A 533 -2.70 -13.40 1.32
CA PHE A 533 -2.72 -14.82 0.96
C PHE A 533 -4.07 -15.26 0.39
N SER A 534 -4.92 -14.32 0.00
CA SER A 534 -6.27 -14.58 -0.53
C SER A 534 -7.20 -15.31 0.44
N MET A 535 -6.97 -15.17 1.75
CA MET A 535 -7.94 -15.59 2.75
C MET A 535 -9.01 -14.51 2.94
N VAL A 536 -10.27 -14.93 2.93
CA VAL A 536 -11.41 -14.05 3.18
C VAL A 536 -11.92 -14.26 4.61
N HIS A 537 -11.84 -13.21 5.41
CA HIS A 537 -12.22 -13.22 6.83
C HIS A 537 -13.42 -12.34 7.10
N ILE A 538 -14.21 -12.65 8.15
CA ILE A 538 -15.31 -11.81 8.62
C ILE A 538 -14.94 -11.09 9.91
N SER A 539 -15.26 -9.80 9.96
CA SER A 539 -14.99 -8.87 11.06
C SER A 539 -16.29 -8.42 11.71
N TYR A 540 -16.38 -8.55 13.04
CA TYR A 540 -17.45 -7.99 13.85
C TYR A 540 -16.90 -6.95 14.81
N GLY A 541 -17.30 -5.70 14.68
CA GLY A 541 -16.93 -4.64 15.61
C GLY A 541 -17.32 -4.97 17.05
N GLN A 542 -16.54 -4.48 18.02
CA GLN A 542 -16.67 -4.84 19.42
C GLN A 542 -17.02 -3.65 20.33
N LEU A 543 -16.92 -2.44 19.82
CA LEU A 543 -17.12 -1.20 20.56
C LEU A 543 -18.39 -0.49 20.12
N ARG A 544 -19.04 0.19 21.06
CA ARG A 544 -20.15 1.09 20.68
C ARG A 544 -19.61 2.22 19.80
N PRO A 545 -20.34 2.60 18.73
CA PRO A 545 -20.02 3.74 17.91
C PRO A 545 -19.78 5.01 18.74
N ARG A 546 -18.83 5.83 18.31
CA ARG A 546 -18.48 7.08 19.00
C ARG A 546 -19.65 8.09 19.01
N SER A 547 -20.50 8.04 18.01
CA SER A 547 -21.71 8.86 17.89
C SER A 547 -22.86 7.99 17.35
N PRO A 548 -24.10 8.22 17.78
CA PRO A 548 -25.27 7.56 17.19
C PRO A 548 -25.56 7.99 15.75
N LEU A 549 -24.92 9.05 15.27
CA LEU A 549 -25.05 9.56 13.90
C LEU A 549 -24.06 8.91 12.92
N LEU A 550 -23.12 8.07 13.40
CA LEU A 550 -22.24 7.35 12.49
C LEU A 550 -23.05 6.31 11.70
N ARG A 551 -22.73 6.20 10.42
CA ARG A 551 -23.23 5.15 9.54
C ARG A 551 -22.07 4.29 9.03
N SER A 552 -22.35 3.05 8.67
CA SER A 552 -21.38 2.21 8.00
C SER A 552 -21.11 2.66 6.57
N GLU A 553 -19.94 2.33 6.03
CA GLU A 553 -19.61 2.61 4.62
C GLU A 553 -20.68 2.04 3.66
N PRO A 554 -21.14 0.76 3.78
CA PRO A 554 -22.22 0.24 2.95
C PRO A 554 -23.52 1.05 3.05
N SER A 555 -23.91 1.46 4.24
CA SER A 555 -25.12 2.26 4.45
C SER A 555 -25.02 3.68 3.86
N ILE A 556 -23.83 4.31 3.91
CA ILE A 556 -23.58 5.62 3.29
C ILE A 556 -23.65 5.50 1.77
N ILE A 557 -23.00 4.48 1.20
CA ILE A 557 -23.03 4.22 -0.25
C ILE A 557 -24.45 3.98 -0.73
N ALA A 558 -25.22 3.15 -0.03
CA ALA A 558 -26.62 2.87 -0.35
C ALA A 558 -27.49 4.14 -0.29
N GLY A 559 -27.27 5.01 0.70
CA GLY A 559 -27.96 6.30 0.81
C GLY A 559 -27.66 7.24 -0.36
N ILE A 560 -26.40 7.37 -0.76
CA ILE A 560 -25.98 8.14 -1.94
C ILE A 560 -26.59 7.54 -3.21
N ALA A 561 -26.50 6.22 -3.37
CA ALA A 561 -27.00 5.52 -4.55
C ALA A 561 -28.51 5.67 -4.70
N LYS A 562 -29.27 5.47 -3.61
CA LYS A 562 -30.72 5.65 -3.59
C LYS A 562 -31.12 7.08 -3.96
N ALA A 563 -30.46 8.08 -3.36
CA ALA A 563 -30.74 9.49 -3.65
C ALA A 563 -30.42 9.88 -5.11
N THR A 564 -29.41 9.24 -5.71
CA THR A 564 -28.94 9.54 -7.08
C THR A 564 -29.71 8.78 -8.16
N LEU A 565 -29.96 7.48 -7.95
CA LEU A 565 -30.49 6.54 -8.95
C LEU A 565 -31.93 6.07 -8.65
N GLY A 566 -32.42 6.26 -7.43
CA GLY A 566 -33.67 5.65 -6.95
C GLY A 566 -33.47 4.18 -6.58
N ASP A 567 -34.59 3.43 -6.48
CA ASP A 567 -34.61 2.03 -6.04
C ASP A 567 -34.66 1.01 -7.22
N GLN A 568 -34.38 1.44 -8.42
CA GLN A 568 -34.36 0.55 -9.61
C GLN A 568 -33.05 0.73 -10.39
N PRO A 569 -32.42 -0.36 -10.84
CA PRO A 569 -32.82 -1.77 -10.70
C PRO A 569 -32.41 -2.46 -9.38
N ILE A 570 -31.86 -1.70 -8.42
CA ILE A 570 -31.29 -2.20 -7.16
C ILE A 570 -32.06 -1.58 -5.99
N ASP A 571 -32.60 -2.41 -5.12
CA ASP A 571 -33.16 -1.98 -3.82
C ASP A 571 -32.03 -1.81 -2.80
N TRP A 572 -31.51 -0.59 -2.71
CA TRP A 572 -30.37 -0.27 -1.88
C TRP A 572 -30.63 -0.43 -0.38
N GLU A 573 -31.82 -0.05 0.09
CA GLU A 573 -32.18 -0.17 1.51
C GLU A 573 -32.35 -1.63 1.92
N TRP A 574 -33.04 -2.42 1.11
CA TRP A 574 -33.19 -3.85 1.35
C TRP A 574 -31.81 -4.54 1.35
N THR A 575 -30.92 -4.16 0.44
CA THR A 575 -29.59 -4.77 0.31
C THR A 575 -28.74 -4.54 1.56
N VAL A 576 -28.74 -3.33 2.13
CA VAL A 576 -27.91 -3.02 3.31
C VAL A 576 -28.59 -3.34 4.64
N ALA A 577 -29.88 -3.71 4.64
CA ALA A 577 -30.56 -4.13 5.85
C ALA A 577 -29.95 -5.39 6.48
N ASP A 578 -29.36 -6.26 5.63
CA ASP A 578 -28.58 -7.44 6.00
C ASP A 578 -27.44 -7.65 5.00
N TYR A 579 -26.21 -7.62 5.45
CA TYR A 579 -25.04 -7.77 4.58
C TYR A 579 -24.85 -9.16 3.98
N SER A 580 -25.57 -10.17 4.48
CA SER A 580 -25.62 -11.46 3.82
C SER A 580 -26.14 -11.33 2.38
N ARG A 581 -27.06 -10.40 2.12
CA ARG A 581 -27.60 -10.10 0.79
C ARG A 581 -26.56 -9.50 -0.15
N ILE A 582 -25.68 -8.63 0.37
CA ILE A 582 -24.54 -8.11 -0.41
C ILE A 582 -23.62 -9.26 -0.82
N ARG A 583 -23.34 -10.18 0.13
CA ARG A 583 -22.50 -11.36 -0.14
C ARG A 583 -23.15 -12.33 -1.13
N ASP A 584 -24.47 -12.46 -1.13
CA ASP A 584 -25.20 -13.22 -2.14
C ASP A 584 -25.06 -12.57 -3.53
N LEU A 585 -25.14 -11.24 -3.62
CA LEU A 585 -24.88 -10.51 -4.87
C LEU A 585 -23.43 -10.66 -5.36
N ILE A 586 -22.46 -10.67 -4.43
CA ILE A 586 -21.05 -10.96 -4.77
C ILE A 586 -20.93 -12.39 -5.33
N ALA A 587 -21.55 -13.37 -4.67
CA ALA A 587 -21.55 -14.76 -5.14
C ALA A 587 -22.18 -14.94 -6.52
N ASP A 588 -23.23 -14.17 -6.82
CA ASP A 588 -23.90 -14.17 -8.12
C ASP A 588 -23.06 -13.59 -9.27
N THR A 589 -22.06 -12.75 -8.97
CA THR A 589 -21.37 -11.93 -9.99
C THR A 589 -19.85 -12.09 -10.01
N ILE A 590 -19.24 -12.60 -8.94
CA ILE A 590 -17.79 -12.75 -8.84
C ILE A 590 -17.43 -14.22 -8.62
N PRO A 591 -16.73 -14.88 -9.56
CA PRO A 591 -16.32 -16.27 -9.44
C PRO A 591 -15.46 -16.52 -8.19
N GLY A 592 -15.63 -17.68 -7.57
CA GLY A 592 -14.90 -18.10 -6.37
C GLY A 592 -15.58 -17.73 -5.05
N PHE A 593 -16.71 -17.02 -5.11
CA PHE A 593 -17.51 -16.66 -3.92
C PHE A 593 -18.80 -17.47 -3.79
N GLU A 594 -18.93 -18.59 -4.49
CA GLU A 594 -20.06 -19.51 -4.34
C GLU A 594 -20.20 -19.90 -2.86
N ASP A 595 -21.45 -19.96 -2.38
CA ASP A 595 -21.78 -20.25 -0.98
C ASP A 595 -21.09 -19.31 0.05
N PHE A 596 -20.87 -18.05 -0.31
CA PHE A 596 -20.08 -17.09 0.47
C PHE A 596 -20.48 -17.07 1.94
N ASN A 597 -21.77 -16.87 2.24
CA ASN A 597 -22.26 -16.78 3.61
C ASN A 597 -22.06 -18.09 4.41
N ALA A 598 -22.17 -19.24 3.78
CA ALA A 598 -21.93 -20.54 4.42
C ALA A 598 -20.45 -20.77 4.71
N ARG A 599 -19.58 -20.41 3.77
CA ARG A 599 -18.12 -20.57 3.90
C ARG A 599 -17.53 -19.68 5.01
N LEU A 600 -18.10 -18.52 5.28
CA LEU A 600 -17.71 -17.64 6.39
C LEU A 600 -17.99 -18.22 7.78
N GLN A 601 -18.80 -19.26 7.90
CA GLN A 601 -19.03 -19.93 9.19
C GLN A 601 -17.83 -20.76 9.66
N HIS A 602 -16.88 -21.05 8.76
CA HIS A 602 -15.65 -21.74 9.15
C HIS A 602 -14.73 -20.79 9.92
N PRO A 603 -14.16 -21.22 11.06
CA PRO A 603 -13.17 -20.45 11.80
C PRO A 603 -11.98 -20.07 10.89
N GLY A 604 -11.61 -18.78 10.87
CA GLY A 604 -10.55 -18.27 9.99
C GLY A 604 -10.99 -17.96 8.56
N GLY A 605 -12.29 -18.13 8.23
CA GLY A 605 -12.81 -17.82 6.90
C GLY A 605 -12.48 -18.88 5.85
N PHE A 606 -12.18 -18.45 4.61
CA PHE A 606 -11.87 -19.36 3.51
C PHE A 606 -10.85 -18.77 2.53
N HIS A 607 -10.14 -19.65 1.87
CA HIS A 607 -9.19 -19.27 0.82
C HIS A 607 -9.89 -19.16 -0.54
N LEU A 608 -9.63 -18.06 -1.25
CA LEU A 608 -9.98 -17.93 -2.66
C LEU A 608 -8.96 -18.69 -3.50
N SER A 609 -9.43 -19.60 -4.33
CA SER A 609 -8.55 -20.38 -5.19
C SER A 609 -7.82 -19.47 -6.17
N ASN A 610 -6.50 -19.71 -6.30
CA ASN A 610 -5.66 -19.01 -7.27
C ASN A 610 -5.34 -19.98 -8.43
N PRO A 611 -5.81 -19.68 -9.66
CA PRO A 611 -5.55 -20.56 -10.81
C PRO A 611 -4.07 -20.83 -11.05
N ALA A 612 -3.20 -19.82 -10.92
CA ALA A 612 -1.76 -20.01 -11.13
C ALA A 612 -1.11 -20.88 -10.04
N ALA A 613 -1.60 -20.84 -8.80
CA ALA A 613 -1.18 -21.75 -7.74
C ALA A 613 -1.60 -23.20 -8.04
N ALA A 614 -2.67 -23.40 -8.79
CA ALA A 614 -3.11 -24.71 -9.31
C ALA A 614 -2.49 -25.06 -10.68
N ARG A 615 -1.53 -24.28 -11.17
CA ARG A 615 -0.91 -24.42 -12.50
C ARG A 615 -1.92 -24.34 -13.65
N GLN A 616 -2.98 -23.58 -13.47
CA GLN A 616 -3.96 -23.24 -14.49
C GLN A 616 -3.68 -21.80 -14.95
N TRP A 617 -3.23 -21.65 -16.19
CA TRP A 617 -2.73 -20.39 -16.71
C TRP A 617 -3.79 -19.69 -17.55
N HIS A 618 -4.35 -18.59 -17.05
CA HIS A 618 -5.34 -17.79 -17.75
C HIS A 618 -4.66 -16.75 -18.67
N THR A 619 -3.65 -17.17 -19.40
CA THR A 619 -2.94 -16.38 -20.41
C THR A 619 -3.48 -16.69 -21.82
N ALA A 620 -3.12 -15.88 -22.79
CA ALA A 620 -3.52 -16.10 -24.18
C ALA A 620 -3.05 -17.44 -24.76
N THR A 621 -1.94 -18.00 -24.27
CA THR A 621 -1.38 -19.28 -24.72
C THR A 621 -1.83 -20.48 -23.85
N GLY A 622 -2.54 -20.24 -22.75
CA GLY A 622 -2.84 -21.27 -21.76
C GLY A 622 -1.61 -21.79 -21.02
N LYS A 623 -0.48 -21.07 -21.06
CA LYS A 623 0.78 -21.37 -20.37
C LYS A 623 1.33 -20.12 -19.69
N ALA A 624 2.11 -20.30 -18.63
CA ALA A 624 2.89 -19.21 -18.04
C ALA A 624 3.91 -18.67 -19.05
N GLN A 625 4.11 -17.35 -19.07
CA GLN A 625 4.93 -16.69 -20.08
C GLN A 625 6.29 -16.29 -19.52
N PHE A 626 7.39 -16.75 -20.12
CA PHE A 626 8.66 -16.06 -19.96
C PHE A 626 8.61 -14.74 -20.73
N THR A 627 8.93 -13.64 -20.06
CA THR A 627 8.84 -12.30 -20.63
C THR A 627 10.23 -11.71 -20.80
N PRO A 628 10.77 -11.64 -22.04
CA PRO A 628 12.04 -10.98 -22.29
C PRO A 628 11.86 -9.47 -22.19
N SER A 629 12.69 -8.81 -21.39
CA SER A 629 12.70 -7.35 -21.24
C SER A 629 14.13 -6.82 -21.28
N LEU A 630 14.34 -5.69 -21.94
CA LEU A 630 15.65 -5.02 -21.96
C LEU A 630 15.89 -4.32 -20.62
N LEU A 631 17.09 -4.44 -20.07
CA LEU A 631 17.50 -3.56 -18.99
C LEU A 631 17.55 -2.11 -19.51
N PRO A 632 17.10 -1.12 -18.73
CA PRO A 632 17.19 0.28 -19.12
C PRO A 632 18.66 0.66 -19.32
N GLN A 633 18.95 1.53 -20.28
CA GLN A 633 20.32 2.01 -20.50
C GLN A 633 20.81 2.85 -19.31
N GLN A 634 19.91 3.55 -18.67
CA GLN A 634 20.15 4.34 -17.47
C GLN A 634 18.87 4.42 -16.62
N LEU A 635 19.04 4.59 -15.31
CA LEU A 635 17.90 4.66 -14.38
C LEU A 635 17.33 6.08 -14.27
N VAL A 636 18.19 7.11 -14.35
CA VAL A 636 17.74 8.51 -14.35
C VAL A 636 17.04 8.81 -15.67
N ASN A 637 15.94 9.56 -15.62
CA ASN A 637 15.17 9.93 -16.80
C ASN A 637 16.07 10.64 -17.84
N GLU A 638 16.03 10.14 -19.06
CA GLU A 638 16.85 10.68 -20.19
C GLU A 638 16.55 12.15 -20.46
N ALA A 639 15.31 12.59 -20.29
CA ALA A 639 14.94 13.98 -20.48
C ALA A 639 15.59 14.91 -19.44
N VAL A 640 15.74 14.47 -18.18
CA VAL A 640 16.48 15.20 -17.14
C VAL A 640 17.95 15.34 -17.54
N LEU A 641 18.56 14.25 -18.00
CA LEU A 641 19.96 14.25 -18.42
C LEU A 641 20.19 15.07 -19.72
N ALA A 642 19.25 15.03 -20.66
CA ALA A 642 19.32 15.79 -21.90
C ALA A 642 19.29 17.32 -21.68
N ARG A 643 18.70 17.80 -20.60
CA ARG A 643 18.74 19.21 -20.16
C ARG A 643 20.10 19.61 -19.58
N GLY A 644 21.03 18.69 -19.43
CA GLY A 644 22.30 18.89 -18.76
C GLY A 644 22.22 18.89 -17.23
N ASP A 645 21.05 18.55 -16.67
CA ASP A 645 20.87 18.47 -15.24
C ASP A 645 21.45 17.16 -14.71
N LYS A 646 22.32 17.28 -13.71
CA LYS A 646 22.85 16.14 -12.97
C LYS A 646 22.29 16.16 -11.56
N PRO A 647 21.60 15.12 -11.12
CA PRO A 647 21.13 15.04 -9.74
C PRO A 647 22.31 14.95 -8.77
N ASP A 648 22.17 15.56 -7.60
CA ASP A 648 23.10 15.37 -6.49
C ASP A 648 22.93 13.98 -5.88
N LEU A 649 21.67 13.57 -5.73
CA LEU A 649 21.24 12.29 -5.16
C LEU A 649 19.97 11.79 -5.86
N VAL A 650 19.74 10.49 -5.78
CA VAL A 650 18.44 9.87 -6.09
C VAL A 650 17.73 9.56 -4.78
N LEU A 651 16.53 10.10 -4.62
CA LEU A 651 15.72 10.00 -3.40
C LEU A 651 14.66 8.90 -3.53
N GLN A 652 14.53 8.08 -2.49
CA GLN A 652 13.36 7.24 -2.25
C GLN A 652 12.52 7.77 -1.09
N THR A 653 11.20 7.70 -1.21
CA THR A 653 10.32 7.98 -0.09
C THR A 653 10.28 6.80 0.87
N LEU A 654 10.16 7.06 2.18
CA LEU A 654 10.05 6.06 3.24
C LEU A 654 8.79 6.26 4.06
N ARG A 655 8.28 5.19 4.64
CA ARG A 655 7.39 5.29 5.79
C ARG A 655 8.22 5.28 7.08
N SER A 656 7.85 6.12 8.04
CA SER A 656 8.38 6.01 9.40
C SER A 656 7.86 4.73 10.06
N HIS A 657 8.48 4.34 11.17
CA HIS A 657 8.01 3.17 11.91
C HIS A 657 6.54 3.34 12.31
N ASP A 658 5.77 2.25 12.19
CA ASP A 658 4.32 2.12 12.46
C ASP A 658 3.35 2.96 11.59
N GLN A 659 3.83 3.68 10.61
CA GLN A 659 2.99 4.45 9.69
C GLN A 659 2.26 3.56 8.67
N TYR A 660 0.97 3.83 8.47
CA TYR A 660 0.15 3.24 7.39
C TYR A 660 -0.27 4.31 6.40
N ASN A 661 0.38 4.37 5.26
CA ASN A 661 0.18 5.41 4.26
C ASN A 661 0.28 6.80 4.94
N THR A 662 -0.75 7.61 4.86
CA THR A 662 -0.82 8.96 5.48
C THR A 662 -1.50 8.94 6.85
N THR A 663 -1.73 7.79 7.46
CA THR A 663 -2.41 7.64 8.74
C THR A 663 -1.55 6.89 9.74
N LEU A 664 -1.89 7.00 11.03
CA LEU A 664 -1.24 6.29 12.13
C LEU A 664 0.24 6.62 12.30
N TYR A 665 0.73 7.69 11.73
CA TYR A 665 2.11 8.05 11.89
C TYR A 665 2.34 8.91 13.14
N GLY A 666 3.41 8.55 13.84
CA GLY A 666 3.94 9.33 14.94
C GLY A 666 5.05 10.25 14.46
N LEU A 667 5.59 11.00 15.42
CA LEU A 667 6.78 11.83 15.21
C LEU A 667 8.08 11.08 15.52
N ASP A 668 7.99 9.83 15.95
CA ASP A 668 9.14 9.01 16.38
C ASP A 668 9.33 7.81 15.43
N ASP A 669 10.45 7.77 14.71
CA ASP A 669 10.95 6.58 14.03
C ASP A 669 12.15 6.02 14.80
N ARG A 670 11.87 5.25 15.85
CA ARG A 670 12.93 4.71 16.68
C ARG A 670 13.90 3.80 15.93
N TYR A 671 13.44 3.07 14.90
CA TYR A 671 14.31 2.15 14.16
C TYR A 671 15.40 2.88 13.37
N ARG A 672 15.13 4.11 12.93
CA ARG A 672 16.12 4.97 12.26
C ARG A 672 16.68 6.06 13.18
N GLY A 673 16.30 6.03 14.47
CA GLY A 673 16.83 6.96 15.48
C GLY A 673 16.31 8.38 15.37
N VAL A 674 15.14 8.61 14.77
CA VAL A 674 14.52 9.94 14.64
C VAL A 674 13.39 10.08 15.64
N PHE A 675 13.37 11.20 16.38
CA PHE A 675 12.40 11.47 17.44
C PHE A 675 11.87 12.90 17.35
N GLY A 676 10.53 13.05 17.33
CA GLY A 676 9.86 14.35 17.32
C GLY A 676 10.05 15.16 16.03
N LEU A 677 10.49 14.53 14.94
CA LEU A 677 10.82 15.20 13.69
C LEU A 677 10.44 14.34 12.49
N ARG A 678 9.97 14.97 11.41
CA ARG A 678 9.65 14.28 10.15
C ARG A 678 10.37 14.85 8.93
N GLU A 679 10.71 16.13 8.96
CA GLU A 679 11.47 16.79 7.90
C GLU A 679 12.95 16.40 8.01
N VAL A 680 13.25 15.15 7.58
CA VAL A 680 14.62 14.60 7.55
C VAL A 680 14.93 13.99 6.19
N ILE A 681 16.18 14.05 5.80
CA ILE A 681 16.73 13.33 4.67
C ILE A 681 17.93 12.51 5.14
N PHE A 682 17.86 11.20 4.91
CA PHE A 682 18.94 10.24 5.18
C PHE A 682 19.85 10.17 3.94
N ALA A 683 21.14 10.38 4.12
CA ALA A 683 22.13 10.28 3.04
C ALA A 683 23.44 9.71 3.57
N ASN A 684 24.28 9.21 2.65
CA ASN A 684 25.63 8.77 3.00
C ASN A 684 26.47 9.95 3.49
N GLU A 685 27.20 9.79 4.57
CA GLU A 685 27.99 10.87 5.16
C GLU A 685 29.02 11.45 4.18
N GLN A 686 29.63 10.61 3.34
CA GLN A 686 30.60 11.05 2.34
C GLN A 686 29.91 11.92 1.26
N ASP A 687 28.69 11.58 0.86
CA ASP A 687 27.93 12.41 -0.08
C ASP A 687 27.52 13.75 0.53
N ILE A 688 27.08 13.77 1.79
CA ILE A 688 26.77 15.03 2.50
C ILE A 688 27.96 15.97 2.43
N ARG A 689 29.17 15.47 2.80
CA ARG A 689 30.41 16.28 2.79
C ARG A 689 30.86 16.65 1.36
N ARG A 690 30.74 15.71 0.41
CA ARG A 690 31.06 15.96 -1.03
C ARG A 690 30.18 17.08 -1.60
N LEU A 691 28.94 17.20 -1.17
CA LEU A 691 28.00 18.25 -1.59
C LEU A 691 28.19 19.57 -0.83
N GLY A 692 29.14 19.64 0.10
CA GLY A 692 29.48 20.86 0.85
C GLY A 692 28.59 21.14 2.04
N PHE A 693 27.95 20.10 2.61
CA PHE A 693 27.12 20.17 3.81
C PHE A 693 27.71 19.35 4.96
N GLU A 694 27.19 19.58 6.15
CA GLU A 694 27.48 18.77 7.34
C GLU A 694 26.19 18.05 7.86
N PRO A 695 26.34 16.86 8.47
CA PRO A 695 25.23 16.22 9.14
C PRO A 695 24.58 17.17 10.19
N GLY A 696 23.24 17.22 10.16
CA GLY A 696 22.46 18.12 11.02
C GLY A 696 22.14 19.47 10.37
N GLU A 697 22.75 19.84 9.26
CA GLU A 697 22.36 21.06 8.52
C GLU A 697 20.97 20.92 7.93
N LYS A 698 20.28 22.06 7.80
CA LYS A 698 18.99 22.15 7.12
C LYS A 698 19.16 22.49 5.65
N VAL A 699 18.49 21.74 4.81
CA VAL A 699 18.54 21.88 3.35
C VAL A 699 17.14 21.96 2.76
N ASP A 700 17.04 22.54 1.57
CA ASP A 700 15.88 22.41 0.70
C ASP A 700 16.16 21.30 -0.31
N LEU A 701 15.12 20.50 -0.61
CA LEU A 701 15.16 19.47 -1.62
C LEU A 701 14.41 19.96 -2.85
N VAL A 702 15.03 19.90 -4.00
CA VAL A 702 14.45 20.30 -5.29
C VAL A 702 14.48 19.11 -6.23
N SER A 703 13.32 18.67 -6.72
CA SER A 703 13.28 17.58 -7.69
C SER A 703 13.58 18.08 -9.10
N LEU A 704 14.25 17.24 -9.86
CA LEU A 704 14.55 17.45 -11.27
C LEU A 704 13.57 16.65 -12.12
N TRP A 705 12.93 17.33 -13.07
CA TRP A 705 12.02 16.70 -14.01
C TRP A 705 12.11 17.39 -15.38
N GLU A 706 11.44 16.85 -16.37
CA GLU A 706 11.46 17.34 -17.76
C GLU A 706 10.64 18.62 -17.99
N ASP A 707 9.79 19.00 -17.03
CA ASP A 707 9.00 20.23 -17.08
C ASP A 707 9.69 21.42 -16.38
N ASP A 708 9.14 22.62 -16.52
CA ASP A 708 9.69 23.85 -15.92
C ASP A 708 9.10 24.16 -14.52
N ARG A 709 8.35 23.23 -13.91
CA ARG A 709 7.77 23.42 -12.57
C ARG A 709 8.83 23.17 -11.50
N GLU A 710 9.04 24.16 -10.64
CA GLU A 710 9.84 23.96 -9.42
C GLU A 710 9.04 23.13 -8.42
N ARG A 711 9.59 21.97 -8.04
CA ARG A 711 9.07 21.14 -6.93
C ARG A 711 10.10 21.16 -5.82
N ARG A 712 9.73 21.82 -4.73
CA ARG A 712 10.61 22.09 -3.58
C ARG A 712 9.94 21.74 -2.28
N VAL A 713 10.69 21.13 -1.39
CA VAL A 713 10.36 21.05 0.05
C VAL A 713 11.53 21.62 0.85
N SER A 714 11.23 22.35 1.92
CA SER A 714 12.22 23.17 2.61
C SER A 714 12.46 22.76 4.05
N GLY A 715 13.69 23.00 4.53
CA GLY A 715 14.04 22.89 5.94
C GLY A 715 14.28 21.46 6.43
N PHE A 716 14.59 20.51 5.55
CA PHE A 716 14.91 19.12 5.89
C PHE A 716 16.26 19.02 6.58
N THR A 717 16.33 18.28 7.65
CA THR A 717 17.57 18.02 8.38
C THR A 717 18.34 16.87 7.75
N LEU A 718 19.60 17.10 7.39
CA LEU A 718 20.50 16.07 6.86
C LEU A 718 20.90 15.10 7.98
N VAL A 719 20.61 13.82 7.78
CA VAL A 719 20.95 12.74 8.69
C VAL A 719 21.93 11.79 8.02
N ALA A 720 23.17 11.71 8.57
CA ALA A 720 24.12 10.70 8.11
C ALA A 720 23.57 9.29 8.41
N TYR A 721 23.47 8.49 7.38
CA TYR A 721 22.88 7.16 7.46
C TYR A 721 23.64 6.14 6.61
N ASP A 722 23.51 4.86 6.99
CA ASP A 722 24.15 3.77 6.25
C ASP A 722 23.31 3.44 4.99
N ILE A 723 23.51 4.22 3.94
CA ILE A 723 22.90 4.10 2.62
C ILE A 723 24.01 4.14 1.54
N PRO A 724 23.88 3.42 0.40
CA PRO A 724 24.85 3.51 -0.69
C PRO A 724 25.02 4.94 -1.21
N SER A 725 26.25 5.27 -1.64
CA SER A 725 26.56 6.59 -2.20
C SER A 725 25.68 6.92 -3.42
N GLY A 726 25.36 8.20 -3.59
CA GLY A 726 24.48 8.70 -4.65
C GLY A 726 22.99 8.53 -4.36
N GLN A 727 22.61 7.93 -3.23
CA GLN A 727 21.23 7.65 -2.86
C GLN A 727 20.85 8.39 -1.58
N ALA A 728 19.56 8.71 -1.47
CA ALA A 728 18.97 9.32 -0.29
C ALA A 728 17.60 8.71 0.02
N ALA A 729 17.12 8.97 1.24
CA ALA A 729 15.79 8.56 1.66
C ALA A 729 15.16 9.64 2.54
N ALA A 730 13.85 9.86 2.42
CA ALA A 730 13.11 10.81 3.26
C ALA A 730 11.67 10.34 3.47
N TYR A 731 11.02 10.90 4.48
CA TYR A 731 9.68 10.42 4.82
C TYR A 731 8.62 10.87 3.82
N TYR A 732 7.70 9.97 3.59
CA TYR A 732 6.40 10.14 2.98
C TYR A 732 5.35 10.45 4.08
N PRO A 733 4.41 11.39 3.94
CA PRO A 733 4.10 12.13 2.69
C PRO A 733 4.86 13.45 2.51
N GLU A 734 5.75 13.83 3.42
CA GLU A 734 6.44 15.13 3.43
C GLU A 734 7.20 15.40 2.13
N THR A 735 7.63 14.36 1.43
CA THR A 735 8.34 14.45 0.15
C THR A 735 7.46 14.21 -1.09
N ASN A 736 6.14 14.02 -0.94
CA ASN A 736 5.23 13.89 -2.09
C ASN A 736 5.21 15.10 -3.04
N PRO A 737 5.39 16.34 -2.58
CA PRO A 737 5.53 17.49 -3.48
C PRO A 737 6.68 17.36 -4.49
N LEU A 738 7.68 16.51 -4.21
CA LEU A 738 8.83 16.29 -5.09
C LEU A 738 8.56 15.27 -6.21
N VAL A 739 7.49 14.48 -6.12
CA VAL A 739 7.16 13.44 -7.12
C VAL A 739 6.36 14.07 -8.25
N PRO A 740 6.90 14.22 -9.47
CA PRO A 740 6.14 14.79 -10.57
C PRO A 740 4.91 13.92 -10.91
N LEU A 741 3.78 14.52 -11.22
CA LEU A 741 2.56 13.79 -11.54
C LEU A 741 2.72 12.90 -12.78
N GLU A 742 3.52 13.33 -13.75
CA GLU A 742 3.85 12.60 -14.98
C GLU A 742 4.98 11.57 -14.79
N SER A 743 5.59 11.50 -13.61
CA SER A 743 6.59 10.49 -13.28
C SER A 743 5.95 9.24 -12.72
N TYR A 744 5.63 8.30 -13.57
CA TYR A 744 4.96 7.06 -13.19
C TYR A 744 5.54 5.83 -13.91
N GLY A 745 5.20 4.66 -13.42
CA GLY A 745 5.58 3.37 -14.00
C GLY A 745 4.93 3.16 -15.36
N ASP A 746 5.74 2.70 -16.31
CA ASP A 746 5.25 2.36 -17.65
C ASP A 746 4.09 1.36 -17.53
N ARG A 747 2.96 1.63 -18.20
CA ARG A 747 1.71 0.84 -18.24
C ARG A 747 0.88 0.80 -16.95
N THR A 748 1.35 1.38 -15.85
CA THR A 748 0.66 1.27 -14.54
C THR A 748 0.23 2.59 -13.95
N PHE A 749 0.77 3.70 -14.42
CA PHE A 749 0.59 5.03 -13.84
C PHE A 749 0.94 5.12 -12.35
N THR A 750 1.64 4.12 -11.78
CA THR A 750 2.07 4.15 -10.39
C THR A 750 3.18 5.20 -10.22
N PRO A 751 3.03 6.19 -9.31
CA PRO A 751 4.04 7.24 -9.12
C PRO A 751 5.41 6.67 -8.77
N THR A 752 6.47 7.22 -9.36
CA THR A 752 7.85 6.76 -9.13
C THR A 752 8.44 7.27 -7.82
N SER A 753 7.69 7.11 -6.73
CA SER A 753 8.05 7.63 -5.40
C SER A 753 9.34 7.01 -4.81
N LYS A 754 9.86 5.95 -5.42
CA LYS A 754 11.12 5.31 -5.01
C LYS A 754 12.32 5.69 -5.87
N PHE A 755 12.13 6.63 -6.82
CA PHE A 755 13.20 7.09 -7.69
C PHE A 755 12.98 8.53 -8.11
N ILE A 756 13.42 9.49 -7.30
CA ILE A 756 13.26 10.93 -7.53
C ILE A 756 14.64 11.55 -7.66
N ALA A 757 14.97 12.09 -8.81
CA ALA A 757 16.22 12.85 -9.02
C ALA A 757 16.14 14.20 -8.28
N ILE A 758 17.06 14.49 -7.37
CA ILE A 758 17.03 15.71 -6.54
C ILE A 758 18.37 16.47 -6.55
N LYS A 759 18.26 17.78 -6.31
CA LYS A 759 19.37 18.65 -5.88
C LYS A 759 19.14 19.07 -4.44
N LEU A 760 20.24 19.27 -3.70
CA LEU A 760 20.25 19.84 -2.37
C LEU A 760 20.64 21.31 -2.46
N GLU A 761 19.86 22.17 -1.83
CA GLU A 761 20.16 23.60 -1.70
C GLU A 761 20.22 24.03 -0.24
N LYS A 762 20.96 25.09 0.07
CA LYS A 762 20.92 25.68 1.41
C LYS A 762 19.50 26.14 1.71
N ALA A 763 19.01 25.80 2.91
CA ALA A 763 17.66 26.16 3.31
C ALA A 763 17.44 27.67 3.17
N ARG A 764 16.46 28.07 2.35
CA ARG A 764 15.96 29.44 2.31
C ARG A 764 15.27 29.66 3.67
N GLY A 765 15.77 30.60 4.48
CA GLY A 765 15.32 30.80 5.87
C GLY A 765 13.80 30.63 6.03
N SER A 766 13.38 29.69 6.86
CA SER A 766 11.97 29.32 7.02
C SER A 766 11.22 30.41 7.79
N ASN A 767 10.22 31.02 7.18
CA ASN A 767 9.15 31.76 7.86
C ASN A 767 8.07 30.84 8.46
N ARG A 768 8.40 29.62 8.87
CA ARG A 768 7.44 28.75 9.57
C ARG A 768 7.55 28.97 11.08
N ILE A 769 6.41 29.31 11.67
CA ILE A 769 6.19 29.35 13.11
C ILE A 769 6.48 27.96 13.68
N PRO A 770 7.28 27.85 14.77
CA PRO A 770 7.56 26.55 15.39
C PRO A 770 6.25 25.86 15.78
N SER A 771 6.11 24.58 15.43
CA SER A 771 5.00 23.75 15.88
C SER A 771 4.84 23.86 17.39
N ALA A 772 3.68 24.34 17.83
CA ALA A 772 3.37 24.39 19.25
C ALA A 772 3.47 22.97 19.85
N THR A 773 4.27 22.84 20.86
CA THR A 773 4.36 21.66 21.73
C THR A 773 2.97 21.41 22.33
N VAL A 774 2.41 20.21 22.07
CA VAL A 774 1.21 19.71 22.75
C VAL A 774 1.60 19.12 24.10
#